data_d8622859c6e1615817468f2030b48cc4
#
_entry.id   d8622859c6e1615817468f2030b48cc4
#
_cell.length_a   1.000
_cell.length_b   1.000
_cell.length_c   1.000
_cell.angle_alpha   90.00
_cell.angle_beta   90.00
_cell.angle_gamma   90.00
#
_symmetry.space_group_name_H-M   'P 1'
#
loop_
_entity.id
_entity.type
_entity.pdbx_description
1 polymer ?
#
loop_
_entity_poly.entity_id
_entity_poly.type
_entity_poly.pdbx_seq_one_letter_code
_entity_poly.pdbx_strand_id
1 'polypeptide(L)'
;MIPFKFHHTALAVLALVVFSTTVPAQTLPPLPADSRIKKGNLPCGVVYYTVTNPSDKGYADIAVIQRDQPSSAAPTGQVSAAFLSRMGVSPGPEGYISDVDGSTVYHFRDIPFYKPEVLDSMLLYSFLQVALSKAQQAVVVSGDIDPVEIKKKMDIFSMMVPKMLVKEAHRPDYVWESSPAPWVEAYPSDSPVARVSVTYSGARVPFEFMNTAQAIVSDLFGDELQLVLRHRLERNLQDAGIPHGLIDIHSLRSDDYGSDEQYTVAVTVAKENTDAAMRVLSTTLAEVDSRGVTPQEFTDAKKVLTPQVRHRAVGIPSRVDDIQRCTANFLYGASLAPYSETMRYFSRKTLADTTETRFFNNFADALLSQLENLKLEFTGAPDSLDKDQELFNYNLAYLFGSVVPTEKDHSWHSADSSALKVSCPRVKIKSEKKEAVTGGTLWTFTNGMRVIFKPVPGSGVFHYGLQLGGGLAQIPDLKEGEGGYIGDMLSLYDVADIPAAQFRDLLASGGVSMETELSVNSFSLKGEAPSGQFQFFLKSLIALANRRKVNPSQYQLYSRNQALAQPSMQDLLYQKLVPGFVYTTNKLPGKLTLDTQKKAEKYFEERFSRMQDGILILSGDLKEEEVKRLLMRYLGGFRTDKSTLPRRAVALRPLSGTTQQTVEGYPAGIYILLDAEYAVTSDHYYTSFVAMEALRRSLARHLAPYGYSIELETNNFTQPQERFQIEITLRPIPSDNLPEDVRTQDPERALSAVHAALASCASEPLSGADLSGWKARTLSQVKRELDSPSGFVTTLLTRYTSNKDIYSRYSESISAIDAAQVKDFLTALTSGGRIVLLVP
;
A
#
# COMPACT_ATOMS: atom_id res chain seq x y z
N MET A 1 24.73 -34.10 24.03
CA MET A 1 25.49 -32.87 23.81
C MET A 1 26.50 -33.17 22.72
N ILE A 2 26.20 -32.87 21.50
CA ILE A 2 27.13 -32.93 20.36
C ILE A 2 27.47 -31.48 20.05
N PRO A 3 28.72 -31.06 20.05
CA PRO A 3 29.06 -29.68 19.78
C PRO A 3 28.94 -29.42 18.26
N PHE A 4 27.90 -28.79 17.82
CA PHE A 4 27.83 -28.24 16.49
C PHE A 4 28.73 -27.00 16.41
N LYS A 5 29.80 -27.11 15.64
CA LYS A 5 30.61 -25.97 15.26
C LYS A 5 29.85 -25.19 14.18
N PHE A 6 29.28 -24.09 14.57
CA PHE A 6 28.60 -23.17 13.65
C PHE A 6 29.62 -22.42 12.79
N HIS A 7 29.38 -22.40 11.51
CA HIS A 7 30.20 -21.67 10.56
C HIS A 7 29.53 -20.33 10.24
N HIS A 8 30.18 -19.26 10.61
CA HIS A 8 29.86 -17.87 10.21
C HIS A 8 29.89 -17.61 8.69
N THR A 9 29.66 -18.62 7.87
CA THR A 9 29.84 -18.62 6.41
C THR A 9 28.54 -18.73 5.60
N ALA A 10 27.36 -18.80 6.22
CA ALA A 10 26.15 -19.09 5.48
C ALA A 10 25.76 -17.97 4.49
N LEU A 11 25.87 -16.70 4.87
CA LEU A 11 25.58 -15.58 3.96
C LEU A 11 26.70 -15.34 2.93
N ALA A 12 27.94 -15.58 3.30
CA ALA A 12 29.06 -15.56 2.34
C ALA A 12 28.96 -16.72 1.32
N VAL A 13 28.37 -17.85 1.70
CA VAL A 13 28.12 -19.00 0.82
C VAL A 13 27.04 -18.72 -0.22
N LEU A 14 26.03 -17.90 0.09
CA LEU A 14 25.00 -17.51 -0.89
C LEU A 14 25.61 -16.69 -2.05
N ALA A 15 26.57 -15.83 -1.77
CA ALA A 15 27.33 -15.09 -2.79
C ALA A 15 28.17 -16.00 -3.69
N LEU A 16 28.73 -17.09 -3.13
CA LEU A 16 29.55 -18.03 -3.86
C LEU A 16 28.75 -19.07 -4.67
N VAL A 17 27.55 -19.45 -4.21
CA VAL A 17 26.77 -20.52 -4.85
C VAL A 17 26.05 -20.04 -6.11
N VAL A 18 25.72 -18.76 -6.24
CA VAL A 18 25.08 -18.21 -7.47
C VAL A 18 26.08 -18.20 -8.65
N PHE A 19 27.41 -18.26 -8.42
CA PHE A 19 28.41 -18.13 -9.45
C PHE A 19 29.57 -19.17 -9.38
N SER A 20 29.46 -20.25 -8.61
CA SER A 20 30.52 -21.24 -8.53
C SER A 20 30.53 -22.22 -9.72
N THR A 21 30.92 -21.72 -10.89
CA THR A 21 31.73 -22.48 -11.84
C THR A 21 33.05 -21.75 -11.94
N THR A 22 34.07 -22.22 -11.19
CA THR A 22 35.51 -22.00 -11.38
C THR A 22 35.96 -20.64 -11.94
N VAL A 23 35.66 -19.53 -11.23
CA VAL A 23 36.24 -18.22 -11.51
C VAL A 23 36.79 -17.66 -10.19
N PRO A 24 38.02 -17.12 -10.16
CA PRO A 24 38.59 -16.48 -8.97
C PRO A 24 37.63 -15.35 -8.50
N ALA A 25 37.61 -15.07 -7.21
CA ALA A 25 36.71 -14.09 -6.57
C ALA A 25 36.54 -12.81 -7.40
N GLN A 26 35.62 -12.84 -8.35
CA GLN A 26 35.22 -11.66 -9.11
C GLN A 26 34.24 -10.91 -8.25
N THR A 27 34.60 -9.70 -7.87
CA THR A 27 33.67 -8.73 -7.32
C THR A 27 32.48 -8.59 -8.28
N LEU A 28 31.25 -8.83 -7.79
CA LEU A 28 30.07 -8.63 -8.59
C LEU A 28 30.03 -7.17 -9.10
N PRO A 29 29.74 -6.93 -10.37
CA PRO A 29 29.71 -5.58 -10.89
C PRO A 29 28.63 -4.76 -10.18
N PRO A 30 28.88 -3.47 -9.90
CA PRO A 30 27.87 -2.59 -9.33
C PRO A 30 26.70 -2.43 -10.30
N LEU A 31 25.53 -2.26 -9.77
CA LEU A 31 24.32 -2.01 -10.54
C LEU A 31 24.36 -0.62 -11.21
N PRO A 32 23.73 -0.45 -12.39
CA PRO A 32 23.65 0.86 -13.05
C PRO A 32 22.82 1.82 -12.20
N ALA A 33 23.31 3.04 -11.99
CA ALA A 33 22.56 4.06 -11.26
C ALA A 33 21.35 4.57 -12.09
N ASP A 34 20.28 4.92 -11.39
CA ASP A 34 19.10 5.57 -11.96
C ASP A 34 19.51 6.91 -12.59
N SER A 35 19.18 7.11 -13.86
CA SER A 35 19.53 8.31 -14.63
C SER A 35 18.93 9.60 -14.05
N ARG A 36 17.85 9.48 -13.26
CA ARG A 36 17.19 10.59 -12.56
C ARG A 36 18.04 11.13 -11.41
N ILE A 37 18.95 10.31 -10.86
CA ILE A 37 19.78 10.63 -9.70
C ILE A 37 21.14 11.14 -10.15
N LYS A 38 21.53 12.31 -9.66
CA LYS A 38 22.90 12.84 -9.80
C LYS A 38 23.53 12.93 -8.42
N LYS A 39 24.70 12.32 -8.27
CA LYS A 39 25.47 12.27 -7.01
C LYS A 39 26.84 12.90 -7.23
N GLY A 40 27.37 13.57 -6.21
CA GLY A 40 28.74 14.12 -6.21
C GLY A 40 29.08 14.77 -4.88
N ASN A 41 30.21 15.49 -4.86
CA ASN A 41 30.66 16.23 -3.69
C ASN A 41 30.56 17.74 -3.96
N LEU A 42 30.12 18.49 -2.94
CA LEU A 42 30.15 19.94 -2.93
C LEU A 42 31.55 20.45 -2.56
N PRO A 43 31.87 21.73 -2.83
CA PRO A 43 33.17 22.31 -2.49
C PRO A 43 33.57 22.19 -1.01
N CYS A 44 32.57 22.15 -0.10
CA CYS A 44 32.80 21.96 1.34
C CYS A 44 33.06 20.51 1.75
N GLY A 45 32.97 19.53 0.83
CA GLY A 45 33.15 18.11 1.13
C GLY A 45 31.86 17.34 1.43
N VAL A 46 30.72 18.00 1.52
CA VAL A 46 29.40 17.37 1.72
C VAL A 46 28.97 16.64 0.45
N VAL A 47 28.45 15.43 0.59
CA VAL A 47 27.88 14.66 -0.53
C VAL A 47 26.54 15.29 -0.92
N TYR A 48 26.25 15.38 -2.21
CA TYR A 48 24.93 15.82 -2.67
C TYR A 48 24.27 14.77 -3.56
N TYR A 49 22.95 14.75 -3.49
CA TYR A 49 22.09 14.05 -4.42
C TYR A 49 21.03 15.01 -4.96
N THR A 50 20.81 15.01 -6.26
CA THR A 50 19.64 15.63 -6.87
C THR A 50 18.86 14.58 -7.65
N VAL A 51 17.56 14.49 -7.39
CA VAL A 51 16.67 13.51 -8.03
C VAL A 51 15.57 14.25 -8.79
N THR A 52 15.55 14.09 -10.11
CA THR A 52 14.46 14.62 -10.93
C THR A 52 13.23 13.72 -10.77
N ASN A 53 12.21 14.24 -10.09
CA ASN A 53 10.97 13.51 -9.83
C ASN A 53 9.75 14.36 -10.22
N PRO A 54 9.11 14.10 -11.38
CA PRO A 54 7.97 14.87 -11.86
C PRO A 54 6.63 14.47 -11.23
N SER A 55 6.64 13.64 -10.16
CA SER A 55 5.40 13.14 -9.54
C SER A 55 4.49 14.27 -9.06
N ASP A 56 5.07 15.35 -8.52
CA ASP A 56 4.34 16.50 -8.01
C ASP A 56 4.88 17.81 -8.57
N LYS A 57 4.13 18.37 -9.51
CA LYS A 57 4.50 19.63 -10.18
C LYS A 57 4.67 20.77 -9.19
N GLY A 58 5.85 21.40 -9.21
CA GLY A 58 6.16 22.57 -8.39
C GLY A 58 6.50 22.29 -6.92
N TYR A 59 6.76 21.02 -6.55
CA TYR A 59 7.13 20.61 -5.20
C TYR A 59 8.45 19.83 -5.18
N ALA A 60 9.19 20.00 -4.09
CA ALA A 60 10.41 19.27 -3.82
C ALA A 60 10.49 18.87 -2.34
N ASP A 61 11.26 17.83 -2.06
CA ASP A 61 11.67 17.44 -0.72
C ASP A 61 13.17 17.66 -0.58
N ILE A 62 13.62 18.07 0.61
CA ILE A 62 15.03 18.21 0.96
C ILE A 62 15.30 17.36 2.20
N ALA A 63 16.38 16.57 2.15
CA ALA A 63 16.88 15.90 3.35
C ALA A 63 18.34 16.28 3.62
N VAL A 64 18.69 16.37 4.91
CA VAL A 64 20.07 16.47 5.40
C VAL A 64 20.34 15.24 6.25
N ILE A 65 21.37 14.50 5.91
CA ILE A 65 21.75 13.25 6.58
C ILE A 65 23.08 13.49 7.28
N GLN A 66 23.14 13.22 8.57
CA GLN A 66 24.31 13.37 9.42
C GLN A 66 24.67 12.04 10.05
N ARG A 67 25.74 11.43 9.57
CA ARG A 67 26.18 10.09 9.99
C ARG A 67 26.75 10.12 11.41
N ASP A 68 26.47 9.07 12.19
CA ASP A 68 27.06 8.79 13.50
C ASP A 68 26.91 9.95 14.50
N GLN A 69 25.76 10.58 14.55
CA GLN A 69 25.36 11.47 15.63
C GLN A 69 24.61 10.64 16.68
N PRO A 70 25.20 10.38 17.87
CA PRO A 70 24.51 9.62 18.90
C PRO A 70 23.23 10.35 19.29
N SER A 71 22.13 9.62 19.36
CA SER A 71 20.78 10.11 19.72
C SER A 71 20.73 10.79 21.10
N SER A 72 21.73 10.55 21.97
CA SER A 72 21.90 11.22 23.28
C SER A 72 22.50 12.62 23.20
N ALA A 73 23.08 13.02 22.08
CA ALA A 73 23.41 14.40 21.84
C ALA A 73 22.15 15.07 21.28
N ALA A 74 21.51 15.93 22.06
CA ALA A 74 20.42 16.76 21.55
C ALA A 74 20.77 17.27 20.15
N PRO A 75 19.85 17.19 19.17
CA PRO A 75 20.12 17.61 17.81
C PRO A 75 20.74 19.01 17.85
N THR A 76 21.98 19.12 17.41
CA THR A 76 22.72 20.40 17.47
C THR A 76 22.14 21.43 16.50
N GLY A 77 21.15 21.02 15.67
CA GLY A 77 20.41 21.88 14.77
C GLY A 77 19.07 22.28 15.37
N GLN A 78 18.83 23.56 15.54
CA GLN A 78 17.54 24.08 15.98
C GLN A 78 16.53 23.98 14.84
N VAL A 79 15.74 22.88 14.82
CA VAL A 79 14.60 22.78 13.91
C VAL A 79 13.42 23.51 14.54
N SER A 80 12.82 24.43 13.79
CA SER A 80 11.64 25.17 14.23
C SER A 80 10.42 24.79 13.39
N ALA A 81 9.46 24.14 14.03
CA ALA A 81 8.18 23.77 13.42
C ALA A 81 7.42 25.02 12.96
N ALA A 82 7.50 26.12 13.72
CA ALA A 82 6.88 27.38 13.36
C ALA A 82 7.48 28.03 12.12
N PHE A 83 8.80 27.93 11.93
CA PHE A 83 9.45 28.41 10.70
C PHE A 83 9.05 27.56 9.51
N LEU A 84 9.17 26.24 9.62
CA LEU A 84 8.90 25.30 8.54
C LEU A 84 7.45 25.38 8.06
N SER A 85 6.49 25.45 8.97
CA SER A 85 5.08 25.60 8.62
C SER A 85 4.77 26.91 7.88
N ARG A 86 5.46 28.02 8.22
CA ARG A 86 5.36 29.29 7.47
C ARG A 86 5.91 29.17 6.05
N MET A 87 6.93 28.35 5.85
CA MET A 87 7.47 28.04 4.51
C MET A 87 6.56 27.09 3.72
N GLY A 88 5.51 26.54 4.33
CA GLY A 88 4.59 25.57 3.71
C GLY A 88 5.11 24.13 3.76
N VAL A 89 6.11 23.87 4.60
CA VAL A 89 6.70 22.54 4.80
C VAL A 89 5.91 21.78 5.86
N SER A 90 5.58 20.53 5.58
CA SER A 90 4.84 19.65 6.48
C SER A 90 5.76 18.62 7.13
N PRO A 91 5.49 18.20 8.39
CA PRO A 91 6.16 17.05 8.97
C PRO A 91 5.74 15.76 8.28
N GLY A 92 6.67 14.79 8.20
CA GLY A 92 6.33 13.43 7.87
C GLY A 92 5.67 12.70 9.05
N PRO A 93 5.34 11.39 8.89
CA PRO A 93 4.86 10.55 9.99
C PRO A 93 5.82 10.54 11.19
N GLU A 94 7.13 10.48 10.92
CA GLU A 94 8.21 10.53 11.92
C GLU A 94 8.61 11.95 12.34
N GLY A 95 7.96 12.99 11.83
CA GLY A 95 8.31 14.39 12.10
C GLY A 95 9.23 15.00 11.05
N TYR A 96 10.01 16.00 11.48
CA TYR A 96 11.04 16.67 10.67
C TYR A 96 12.43 16.08 10.89
N ILE A 97 12.59 15.30 11.95
CA ILE A 97 13.84 14.72 12.41
C ILE A 97 13.57 13.24 12.65
N SER A 98 14.46 12.38 12.22
CA SER A 98 14.44 10.96 12.57
C SER A 98 15.85 10.48 12.89
N ASP A 99 15.94 9.47 13.76
CA ASP A 99 17.17 8.72 13.98
C ASP A 99 17.15 7.49 13.09
N VAL A 100 18.27 7.23 12.43
CA VAL A 100 18.46 6.07 11.58
C VAL A 100 19.81 5.45 11.96
N ASP A 101 19.82 4.40 12.77
CA ASP A 101 21.04 3.75 13.27
C ASP A 101 22.04 4.72 13.91
N GLY A 102 21.58 5.62 14.78
CA GLY A 102 22.44 6.64 15.38
C GLY A 102 22.84 7.77 14.42
N SER A 103 22.30 7.79 13.22
CA SER A 103 22.45 8.87 12.24
C SER A 103 21.22 9.75 12.22
N THR A 104 21.38 11.07 12.25
CA THR A 104 20.26 12.01 12.23
C THR A 104 19.88 12.34 10.79
N VAL A 105 18.59 12.21 10.46
CA VAL A 105 18.02 12.61 9.18
C VAL A 105 17.01 13.74 9.39
N TYR A 106 17.26 14.89 8.79
CA TYR A 106 16.29 15.97 8.69
C TYR A 106 15.57 15.83 7.36
N HIS A 107 14.23 15.74 7.37
CA HIS A 107 13.43 15.59 6.17
C HIS A 107 12.37 16.70 6.08
N PHE A 108 12.51 17.58 5.10
CA PHE A 108 11.62 18.70 4.82
C PHE A 108 10.79 18.38 3.58
N ARG A 109 9.50 18.13 3.77
CA ARG A 109 8.60 17.64 2.73
C ARG A 109 7.74 18.76 2.14
N ASP A 110 7.30 18.54 0.90
CA ASP A 110 6.34 19.39 0.20
C ASP A 110 6.75 20.86 0.10
N ILE A 111 8.04 21.12 -0.13
CA ILE A 111 8.56 22.48 -0.31
C ILE A 111 8.00 23.07 -1.60
N PRO A 112 7.23 24.17 -1.56
CA PRO A 112 6.62 24.76 -2.75
C PRO A 112 7.66 25.58 -3.54
N PHE A 113 8.39 24.93 -4.44
CA PHE A 113 9.44 25.60 -5.20
C PHE A 113 8.92 26.42 -6.39
N TYR A 114 7.62 26.38 -6.71
CA TYR A 114 6.98 27.39 -7.54
C TYR A 114 7.10 28.81 -6.92
N LYS A 115 7.56 28.88 -5.67
CA LYS A 115 8.04 30.10 -4.99
C LYS A 115 9.57 29.99 -4.85
N PRO A 116 10.37 30.57 -5.75
CA PRO A 116 11.82 30.42 -5.72
C PRO A 116 12.47 30.86 -4.40
N GLU A 117 11.91 31.87 -3.75
CA GLU A 117 12.35 32.36 -2.44
C GLU A 117 12.18 31.34 -1.32
N VAL A 118 11.17 30.48 -1.40
CA VAL A 118 10.95 29.41 -0.40
C VAL A 118 12.01 28.33 -0.57
N LEU A 119 12.27 27.90 -1.82
CA LEU A 119 13.33 26.94 -2.10
C LEU A 119 14.70 27.43 -1.61
N ASP A 120 15.05 28.69 -1.92
CA ASP A 120 16.32 29.27 -1.50
C ASP A 120 16.42 29.36 0.03
N SER A 121 15.32 29.73 0.70
CA SER A 121 15.24 29.78 2.16
C SER A 121 15.40 28.37 2.76
N MET A 122 14.80 27.35 2.17
CA MET A 122 14.89 25.98 2.65
C MET A 122 16.26 25.36 2.38
N LEU A 123 16.89 25.66 1.25
CA LEU A 123 18.28 25.27 1.00
C LEU A 123 19.22 25.94 2.01
N LEU A 124 19.10 27.25 2.23
CA LEU A 124 19.85 27.96 3.25
C LEU A 124 19.67 27.34 4.64
N TYR A 125 18.41 27.07 5.01
CA TYR A 125 18.08 26.43 6.30
C TYR A 125 18.73 25.05 6.43
N SER A 126 18.71 24.24 5.37
CA SER A 126 19.36 22.93 5.32
C SER A 126 20.87 23.04 5.49
N PHE A 127 21.52 24.00 4.81
CA PHE A 127 22.97 24.22 4.95
C PHE A 127 23.37 24.81 6.30
N LEU A 128 22.49 25.49 7.01
CA LEU A 128 22.71 25.86 8.41
C LEU A 128 22.74 24.61 9.30
N GLN A 129 21.87 23.61 9.08
CA GLN A 129 21.95 22.33 9.79
C GLN A 129 23.29 21.64 9.50
N VAL A 130 23.72 21.61 8.23
CA VAL A 130 25.03 21.09 7.83
C VAL A 130 26.18 21.81 8.55
N ALA A 131 26.13 23.13 8.67
CA ALA A 131 27.21 23.92 9.28
C ALA A 131 27.35 23.69 10.80
N LEU A 132 26.28 23.26 11.47
CA LEU A 132 26.24 23.03 12.91
C LEU A 132 26.82 21.68 13.33
N SER A 133 27.00 20.75 12.40
CA SER A 133 27.56 19.41 12.68
C SER A 133 28.93 19.21 12.05
N LYS A 134 29.77 18.37 12.70
CA LYS A 134 31.07 17.93 12.20
C LYS A 134 31.02 16.52 11.61
N ALA A 135 29.85 15.88 11.61
CA ALA A 135 29.66 14.55 11.07
C ALA A 135 29.91 14.52 9.54
N GLN A 136 30.09 13.33 8.99
CA GLN A 136 29.95 13.16 7.55
C GLN A 136 28.48 13.39 7.15
N GLN A 137 28.26 14.17 6.08
CA GLN A 137 26.92 14.61 5.76
C GLN A 137 26.60 14.48 4.28
N ALA A 138 25.31 14.33 4.00
CA ALA A 138 24.77 14.44 2.67
C ALA A 138 23.56 15.38 2.64
N VAL A 139 23.33 16.03 1.50
CA VAL A 139 22.13 16.79 1.20
C VAL A 139 21.46 16.17 -0.02
N VAL A 140 20.18 15.83 0.12
CA VAL A 140 19.36 15.24 -0.94
C VAL A 140 18.26 16.24 -1.31
N VAL A 141 18.04 16.45 -2.61
CA VAL A 141 16.92 17.23 -3.13
C VAL A 141 16.18 16.39 -4.17
N SER A 142 14.92 16.05 -3.92
CA SER A 142 14.06 15.32 -4.86
C SER A 142 12.82 16.13 -5.22
N GLY A 143 12.50 16.22 -6.51
CA GLY A 143 11.32 16.94 -6.99
C GLY A 143 11.31 17.22 -8.49
N ASP A 144 10.35 18.02 -8.94
CA ASP A 144 10.26 18.49 -10.33
C ASP A 144 11.29 19.62 -10.61
N ILE A 145 12.57 19.28 -10.42
CA ILE A 145 13.70 20.22 -10.38
C ILE A 145 14.63 20.08 -11.60
N ASP A 146 15.33 21.15 -11.94
CA ASP A 146 16.52 21.08 -12.78
C ASP A 146 17.75 20.77 -11.90
N PRO A 147 18.36 19.57 -12.04
CA PRO A 147 19.49 19.17 -11.21
C PRO A 147 20.72 20.08 -11.36
N VAL A 148 20.89 20.74 -12.52
CA VAL A 148 22.01 21.64 -12.76
C VAL A 148 21.81 22.96 -12.01
N GLU A 149 20.60 23.49 -12.01
CA GLU A 149 20.26 24.72 -11.29
C GLU A 149 20.36 24.50 -9.77
N ILE A 150 19.79 23.40 -9.28
CA ILE A 150 19.86 23.06 -7.85
C ILE A 150 21.30 22.89 -7.39
N LYS A 151 22.12 22.20 -8.19
CA LYS A 151 23.54 22.04 -7.85
C LYS A 151 24.27 23.39 -7.75
N LYS A 152 24.03 24.33 -8.67
CA LYS A 152 24.61 25.66 -8.59
C LYS A 152 24.22 26.38 -7.31
N LYS A 153 22.95 26.29 -6.90
CA LYS A 153 22.48 26.88 -5.62
C LYS A 153 23.17 26.21 -4.43
N MET A 154 23.25 24.88 -4.40
CA MET A 154 23.96 24.16 -3.35
C MET A 154 25.46 24.51 -3.30
N ASP A 155 26.13 24.71 -4.43
CA ASP A 155 27.53 25.16 -4.47
C ASP A 155 27.69 26.50 -3.75
N ILE A 156 26.77 27.44 -3.99
CA ILE A 156 26.79 28.77 -3.35
C ILE A 156 26.59 28.63 -1.83
N PHE A 157 25.56 27.92 -1.38
CA PHE A 157 25.30 27.73 0.04
C PHE A 157 26.40 26.94 0.75
N SER A 158 27.04 25.99 0.04
CA SER A 158 28.17 25.23 0.58
C SER A 158 29.40 26.09 0.96
N MET A 159 29.51 27.31 0.42
CA MET A 159 30.59 28.25 0.79
C MET A 159 30.46 28.74 2.22
N MET A 160 29.29 28.64 2.83
CA MET A 160 29.06 29.04 4.23
C MET A 160 29.45 27.93 5.21
N VAL A 161 29.62 26.72 4.72
CA VAL A 161 29.96 25.54 5.54
C VAL A 161 31.49 25.46 5.66
N PRO A 162 32.04 25.27 6.87
CA PRO A 162 33.47 24.99 7.05
C PRO A 162 33.89 23.80 6.22
N LYS A 163 35.04 23.87 5.58
CA LYS A 163 35.55 22.81 4.73
C LYS A 163 35.75 21.55 5.57
N MET A 164 34.99 20.51 5.27
CA MET A 164 35.12 19.21 5.90
C MET A 164 36.31 18.45 5.31
N LEU A 165 37.11 17.83 6.16
CA LEU A 165 38.06 16.83 5.69
C LEU A 165 37.21 15.63 5.24
N VAL A 166 37.27 15.33 3.94
CA VAL A 166 36.72 14.07 3.40
C VAL A 166 37.57 12.94 3.98
N LYS A 167 37.19 12.42 5.15
CA LYS A 167 37.70 11.14 5.58
C LYS A 167 37.01 10.09 4.70
N GLU A 168 37.79 9.08 4.27
CA GLU A 168 37.14 7.87 3.73
C GLU A 168 36.03 7.45 4.70
N ALA A 169 34.85 7.18 4.15
CA ALA A 169 33.72 6.77 4.96
C ALA A 169 34.18 5.63 5.87
N HIS A 170 34.27 5.92 7.16
CA HIS A 170 34.47 4.87 8.13
C HIS A 170 33.22 4.00 8.00
N ARG A 171 33.37 2.85 7.40
CA ARG A 171 32.33 1.83 7.38
C ARG A 171 32.18 1.42 8.83
N PRO A 172 31.04 1.60 9.47
CA PRO A 172 30.88 1.01 10.79
C PRO A 172 31.15 -0.48 10.64
N ASP A 173 32.08 -1.01 11.45
CA ASP A 173 32.19 -2.44 11.64
C ASP A 173 30.90 -2.84 12.35
N TYR A 174 29.89 -3.24 11.59
CA TYR A 174 28.67 -3.80 12.15
C TYR A 174 29.01 -5.11 12.81
N VAL A 175 29.32 -5.04 14.09
CA VAL A 175 29.37 -6.21 14.96
C VAL A 175 27.93 -6.45 15.39
N TRP A 176 27.29 -7.34 14.67
CA TRP A 176 25.99 -7.81 15.07
C TRP A 176 26.13 -8.62 16.37
N GLU A 177 25.55 -8.13 17.45
CA GLU A 177 25.51 -8.84 18.72
C GLU A 177 24.40 -9.90 18.68
N SER A 178 24.77 -11.14 18.44
CA SER A 178 23.83 -12.25 18.49
C SER A 178 23.35 -12.51 19.89
N SER A 179 22.04 -12.63 20.10
CA SER A 179 21.50 -13.19 21.33
C SER A 179 21.85 -14.68 21.40
N PRO A 180 22.43 -15.16 22.50
CA PRO A 180 22.92 -16.55 22.57
C PRO A 180 21.80 -17.60 22.64
N ALA A 181 20.54 -17.20 22.82
CA ALA A 181 19.42 -18.12 22.93
C ALA A 181 18.10 -17.45 22.50
N PRO A 182 17.13 -18.22 21.99
CA PRO A 182 15.79 -17.73 21.78
C PRO A 182 15.16 -17.16 23.05
N TRP A 183 14.33 -16.12 22.93
CA TRP A 183 13.62 -15.56 24.07
C TRP A 183 12.15 -15.32 23.78
N VAL A 184 11.36 -15.19 24.84
CA VAL A 184 9.92 -14.98 24.77
C VAL A 184 9.55 -13.65 25.43
N GLU A 185 8.78 -12.85 24.73
CA GLU A 185 8.11 -11.66 25.24
C GLU A 185 6.60 -11.85 25.25
N ALA A 186 5.96 -11.39 26.33
CA ALA A 186 4.51 -11.47 26.45
C ALA A 186 3.98 -10.16 27.00
N TYR A 187 2.98 -9.63 26.31
CA TYR A 187 2.28 -8.39 26.63
C TYR A 187 0.79 -8.70 26.85
N PRO A 188 0.37 -8.96 28.09
CA PRO A 188 -1.00 -9.26 28.40
C PRO A 188 -1.93 -8.08 28.11
N SER A 189 -3.17 -8.36 27.76
CA SER A 189 -4.22 -7.34 27.66
C SER A 189 -5.60 -7.97 27.84
N ASP A 190 -6.62 -7.15 28.09
CA ASP A 190 -8.01 -7.59 28.19
C ASP A 190 -8.65 -7.88 26.81
N SER A 191 -7.92 -7.71 25.74
CA SER A 191 -8.40 -7.99 24.38
C SER A 191 -8.83 -9.46 24.23
N PRO A 192 -9.95 -9.76 23.55
CA PRO A 192 -10.34 -11.12 23.23
C PRO A 192 -9.47 -11.78 22.17
N VAL A 193 -8.59 -11.01 21.51
CA VAL A 193 -7.66 -11.48 20.48
C VAL A 193 -6.23 -11.34 20.93
N ALA A 194 -5.39 -12.28 20.50
CA ALA A 194 -3.95 -12.26 20.69
C ALA A 194 -3.23 -12.26 19.33
N ARG A 195 -2.08 -11.59 19.27
CA ARG A 195 -1.15 -11.69 18.17
C ARG A 195 0.04 -12.54 18.60
N VAL A 196 0.28 -13.59 17.84
CA VAL A 196 1.38 -14.53 18.05
C VAL A 196 2.39 -14.31 16.92
N SER A 197 3.64 -14.05 17.25
CA SER A 197 4.67 -13.80 16.25
C SER A 197 5.99 -14.50 16.55
N VAL A 198 6.69 -14.81 15.46
CA VAL A 198 8.06 -15.29 15.45
C VAL A 198 8.88 -14.31 14.64
N THR A 199 9.93 -13.77 15.23
CA THR A 199 10.85 -12.84 14.57
C THR A 199 12.25 -13.43 14.55
N TYR A 200 12.80 -13.56 13.36
CA TYR A 200 14.20 -13.89 13.11
C TYR A 200 14.98 -12.59 12.94
N SER A 201 16.10 -12.45 13.65
CA SER A 201 17.00 -11.33 13.43
C SER A 201 18.32 -11.86 12.88
N GLY A 202 18.86 -11.22 11.87
CA GLY A 202 20.05 -11.62 11.19
C GLY A 202 20.91 -10.46 10.73
N ALA A 203 22.18 -10.78 10.44
CA ALA A 203 23.07 -9.79 9.86
C ALA A 203 22.60 -9.40 8.46
N ARG A 204 22.64 -8.11 8.18
CA ARG A 204 22.32 -7.55 6.88
C ARG A 204 23.25 -8.09 5.78
N VAL A 205 22.81 -7.97 4.52
CA VAL A 205 23.68 -8.17 3.36
C VAL A 205 24.94 -7.31 3.54
N PRO A 206 26.15 -7.89 3.45
CA PRO A 206 27.39 -7.15 3.63
C PRO A 206 27.48 -5.93 2.71
N PHE A 207 28.07 -4.87 3.23
CA PHE A 207 28.13 -3.55 2.57
C PHE A 207 28.68 -3.61 1.13
N GLU A 208 29.66 -4.45 0.87
CA GLU A 208 30.25 -4.66 -0.44
C GLU A 208 29.27 -5.23 -1.48
N PHE A 209 28.20 -5.90 -1.04
CA PHE A 209 27.20 -6.51 -1.91
C PHE A 209 25.92 -5.67 -2.05
N MET A 210 25.72 -4.63 -1.23
CA MET A 210 24.51 -3.80 -1.22
C MET A 210 24.20 -3.12 -2.56
N ASN A 211 25.23 -2.80 -3.37
CA ASN A 211 25.06 -2.23 -4.71
C ASN A 211 25.31 -3.26 -5.82
N THR A 212 24.88 -4.48 -5.62
CA THR A 212 25.03 -5.57 -6.58
C THR A 212 23.71 -6.31 -6.81
N ALA A 213 23.71 -7.20 -7.80
CA ALA A 213 22.57 -8.07 -8.08
C ALA A 213 22.18 -8.96 -6.89
N GLN A 214 23.10 -9.25 -5.97
CA GLN A 214 22.82 -10.08 -4.80
C GLN A 214 21.77 -9.43 -3.89
N ALA A 215 21.86 -8.13 -3.61
CA ALA A 215 20.88 -7.44 -2.81
C ALA A 215 19.48 -7.52 -3.43
N ILE A 216 19.36 -7.31 -4.76
CA ILE A 216 18.07 -7.44 -5.46
C ILE A 216 17.52 -8.86 -5.37
N VAL A 217 18.35 -9.88 -5.55
CA VAL A 217 17.91 -11.28 -5.51
C VAL A 217 17.49 -11.68 -4.09
N SER A 218 18.23 -11.21 -3.08
CA SER A 218 17.87 -11.44 -1.67
C SER A 218 16.51 -10.83 -1.33
N ASP A 219 16.25 -9.60 -1.76
CA ASP A 219 14.97 -8.92 -1.56
C ASP A 219 13.83 -9.69 -2.24
N LEU A 220 14.04 -10.13 -3.48
CA LEU A 220 13.05 -10.92 -4.23
C LEU A 220 12.76 -12.26 -3.55
N PHE A 221 13.78 -12.95 -3.06
CA PHE A 221 13.58 -14.20 -2.31
C PHE A 221 12.86 -13.96 -0.98
N GLY A 222 13.11 -12.83 -0.32
CA GLY A 222 12.34 -12.41 0.84
C GLY A 222 10.85 -12.21 0.54
N ASP A 223 10.54 -11.49 -0.54
CA ASP A 223 9.15 -11.28 -1.00
C ASP A 223 8.47 -12.62 -1.39
N GLU A 224 9.19 -13.52 -2.07
CA GLU A 224 8.69 -14.84 -2.44
C GLU A 224 8.46 -15.73 -1.21
N LEU A 225 9.35 -15.69 -0.22
CA LEU A 225 9.19 -16.41 1.04
C LEU A 225 7.98 -15.94 1.84
N GLN A 226 7.70 -14.63 1.86
CA GLN A 226 6.48 -14.10 2.47
C GLN A 226 5.23 -14.71 1.86
N LEU A 227 5.16 -14.83 0.53
CA LEU A 227 4.02 -15.43 -0.16
C LEU A 227 3.88 -16.92 0.16
N VAL A 228 4.97 -17.66 0.12
CA VAL A 228 4.99 -19.09 0.44
C VAL A 228 4.53 -19.35 1.87
N LEU A 229 5.12 -18.64 2.83
CA LEU A 229 4.77 -18.80 4.25
C LEU A 229 3.33 -18.41 4.53
N ARG A 230 2.85 -17.30 3.96
CA ARG A 230 1.46 -16.87 4.09
C ARG A 230 0.50 -17.94 3.56
N HIS A 231 0.75 -18.45 2.38
CA HIS A 231 -0.09 -19.47 1.74
C HIS A 231 -0.13 -20.77 2.53
N ARG A 232 1.04 -21.24 3.01
CA ARG A 232 1.12 -22.47 3.84
C ARG A 232 0.46 -22.27 5.19
N LEU A 233 0.74 -21.13 5.85
CA LEU A 233 0.19 -20.82 7.17
C LEU A 233 -1.34 -20.68 7.13
N GLU A 234 -1.88 -20.00 6.12
CA GLU A 234 -3.33 -19.89 5.92
C GLU A 234 -4.00 -21.27 5.78
N ARG A 235 -3.42 -22.16 4.96
CA ARG A 235 -3.92 -23.53 4.79
C ARG A 235 -3.76 -24.37 6.05
N ASN A 236 -2.63 -24.32 6.71
CA ASN A 236 -2.38 -25.10 7.92
C ASN A 236 -3.29 -24.67 9.08
N LEU A 237 -3.56 -23.36 9.24
CA LEU A 237 -4.53 -22.85 10.22
C LEU A 237 -5.96 -23.31 9.87
N GLN A 238 -6.32 -23.28 8.59
CA GLN A 238 -7.62 -23.76 8.11
C GLN A 238 -7.80 -25.26 8.38
N ASP A 239 -6.80 -26.07 8.08
CA ASP A 239 -6.82 -27.52 8.31
C ASP A 239 -6.87 -27.86 9.81
N ALA A 240 -6.23 -27.07 10.64
CA ALA A 240 -6.30 -27.18 12.09
C ALA A 240 -7.64 -26.67 12.68
N GLY A 241 -8.48 -26.06 11.85
CA GLY A 241 -9.77 -25.50 12.28
C GLY A 241 -9.62 -24.24 13.15
N ILE A 242 -8.46 -23.57 13.12
CA ILE A 242 -8.17 -22.37 13.89
C ILE A 242 -8.62 -21.14 13.11
N PRO A 243 -9.63 -20.39 13.59
CA PRO A 243 -9.98 -19.09 13.03
C PRO A 243 -8.84 -18.11 13.26
N HIS A 244 -8.55 -17.31 12.23
CA HIS A 244 -7.49 -16.32 12.30
C HIS A 244 -7.94 -14.99 11.69
N GLY A 245 -7.39 -13.89 12.19
CA GLY A 245 -7.49 -12.57 11.60
C GLY A 245 -6.36 -12.32 10.60
N LEU A 246 -5.61 -11.25 10.81
CA LEU A 246 -4.48 -10.88 9.97
C LEU A 246 -3.34 -11.90 10.10
N ILE A 247 -2.84 -12.39 8.97
CA ILE A 247 -1.53 -13.00 8.85
C ILE A 247 -0.59 -11.92 8.31
N ASP A 248 0.34 -11.49 9.17
CA ASP A 248 1.28 -10.43 8.89
C ASP A 248 2.69 -11.03 8.76
N ILE A 249 3.25 -10.96 7.56
CA ILE A 249 4.61 -11.43 7.29
C ILE A 249 5.34 -10.32 6.59
N HIS A 250 6.41 -9.86 7.21
CA HIS A 250 7.20 -8.77 6.67
C HIS A 250 8.67 -8.88 7.07
N SER A 251 9.53 -8.36 6.22
CA SER A 251 10.91 -8.08 6.53
C SER A 251 11.01 -6.62 6.94
N LEU A 252 11.40 -6.39 8.17
CA LEU A 252 11.86 -5.08 8.61
C LEU A 252 13.38 -5.07 8.49
N ARG A 253 13.85 -4.26 7.60
CA ARG A 253 15.18 -3.69 7.74
C ARG A 253 15.01 -2.60 8.78
N SER A 254 15.70 -2.68 9.92
CA SER A 254 15.49 -1.74 11.00
C SER A 254 15.52 -0.32 10.40
N ASP A 255 14.39 0.38 10.49
CA ASP A 255 14.12 1.69 9.89
C ASP A 255 14.52 1.82 8.40
N ASP A 256 14.26 0.78 7.61
CA ASP A 256 14.73 0.61 6.24
C ASP A 256 16.26 0.61 6.07
N TYR A 257 17.06 0.85 7.12
CA TYR A 257 18.51 1.09 6.98
C TYR A 257 19.39 0.52 8.10
N GLY A 258 18.83 -0.21 9.07
CA GLY A 258 19.58 -0.72 10.22
C GLY A 258 20.68 -1.74 9.92
N SER A 259 21.46 -2.08 10.98
CA SER A 259 22.54 -3.05 10.94
C SER A 259 22.06 -4.49 10.85
N ASP A 260 20.81 -4.74 11.20
CA ASP A 260 20.16 -6.04 11.22
C ASP A 260 18.92 -6.07 10.32
N GLU A 261 18.58 -7.25 9.86
CA GLU A 261 17.32 -7.53 9.18
C GLU A 261 16.46 -8.38 10.10
N GLN A 262 15.24 -7.94 10.32
CA GLN A 262 14.24 -8.70 11.06
C GLN A 262 13.21 -9.27 10.09
N TYR A 263 12.93 -10.55 10.21
CA TYR A 263 11.91 -11.24 9.45
C TYR A 263 10.84 -11.75 10.40
N THR A 264 9.67 -11.14 10.34
CA THR A 264 8.57 -11.43 11.27
C THR A 264 7.46 -12.20 10.57
N VAL A 265 7.02 -13.28 11.20
CA VAL A 265 5.82 -14.04 10.81
C VAL A 265 4.85 -13.99 11.98
N ALA A 266 3.67 -13.40 11.77
CA ALA A 266 2.68 -13.20 12.81
C ALA A 266 1.28 -13.59 12.37
N VAL A 267 0.47 -14.01 13.35
CA VAL A 267 -0.96 -14.30 13.14
C VAL A 267 -1.78 -13.77 14.32
N THR A 268 -2.93 -13.17 13.99
CA THR A 268 -3.93 -12.76 14.98
C THR A 268 -4.96 -13.87 15.14
N VAL A 269 -5.21 -14.31 16.36
CA VAL A 269 -6.15 -15.38 16.69
C VAL A 269 -7.01 -15.01 17.91
N ALA A 270 -8.07 -15.75 18.20
CA ALA A 270 -8.74 -15.66 19.47
C ALA A 270 -7.79 -16.06 20.60
N LYS A 271 -7.88 -15.40 21.75
CA LYS A 271 -6.96 -15.58 22.88
C LYS A 271 -6.84 -17.03 23.33
N GLU A 272 -7.92 -17.80 23.29
CA GLU A 272 -7.94 -19.22 23.63
C GLU A 272 -7.21 -20.13 22.62
N ASN A 273 -6.90 -19.61 21.43
CA ASN A 273 -6.20 -20.36 20.37
C ASN A 273 -4.70 -20.04 20.31
N THR A 274 -4.16 -19.28 21.23
CA THR A 274 -2.77 -18.79 21.23
C THR A 274 -1.77 -19.94 21.08
N ASP A 275 -1.81 -20.97 21.92
CA ASP A 275 -0.89 -22.14 21.89
C ASP A 275 -1.05 -22.95 20.59
N ALA A 276 -2.30 -23.14 20.16
CA ALA A 276 -2.57 -23.91 18.93
C ALA A 276 -2.03 -23.18 17.72
N ALA A 277 -2.19 -21.85 17.67
CA ALA A 277 -1.67 -21.02 16.61
C ALA A 277 -0.13 -21.01 16.58
N MET A 278 0.53 -20.91 17.75
CA MET A 278 1.99 -20.97 17.83
C MET A 278 2.51 -22.32 17.32
N ARG A 279 1.86 -23.43 17.65
CA ARG A 279 2.25 -24.76 17.13
C ARG A 279 2.12 -24.85 15.61
N VAL A 280 1.03 -24.35 15.04
CA VAL A 280 0.84 -24.34 13.58
C VAL A 280 1.90 -23.46 12.91
N LEU A 281 2.18 -22.29 13.47
CA LEU A 281 3.19 -21.36 12.96
C LEU A 281 4.58 -22.02 13.02
N SER A 282 4.97 -22.58 14.17
CA SER A 282 6.25 -23.27 14.36
C SER A 282 6.43 -24.45 13.40
N THR A 283 5.39 -25.29 13.25
CA THR A 283 5.42 -26.42 12.33
C THR A 283 5.54 -25.97 10.87
N THR A 284 4.83 -24.91 10.49
CA THR A 284 4.90 -24.36 9.12
C THR A 284 6.29 -23.81 8.80
N LEU A 285 6.91 -23.11 9.73
CA LEU A 285 8.29 -22.62 9.57
C LEU A 285 9.28 -23.77 9.42
N ALA A 286 9.16 -24.80 10.27
CA ALA A 286 9.99 -25.99 10.22
C ALA A 286 9.83 -26.81 8.91
N GLU A 287 8.64 -26.85 8.36
CA GLU A 287 8.39 -27.49 7.06
C GLU A 287 9.10 -26.79 5.91
N VAL A 288 9.14 -25.44 5.93
CA VAL A 288 9.85 -24.66 4.91
C VAL A 288 11.35 -24.81 5.09
N ASP A 289 11.82 -24.70 6.32
CA ASP A 289 13.25 -24.84 6.66
C ASP A 289 13.80 -26.22 6.24
N SER A 290 13.19 -27.30 6.72
CA SER A 290 13.75 -28.65 6.56
C SER A 290 13.52 -29.27 5.17
N ARG A 291 12.48 -28.87 4.45
CA ARG A 291 12.07 -29.48 3.17
C ARG A 291 12.11 -28.52 1.99
N GLY A 292 12.13 -27.24 2.28
CA GLY A 292 12.04 -26.21 1.26
C GLY A 292 10.66 -26.19 0.55
N VAL A 293 10.67 -25.64 -0.64
CA VAL A 293 9.53 -25.58 -1.57
C VAL A 293 9.79 -26.42 -2.82
N THR A 294 8.74 -26.88 -3.46
CA THR A 294 8.87 -27.54 -4.76
C THR A 294 9.10 -26.54 -5.88
N PRO A 295 9.70 -26.93 -7.03
CA PRO A 295 9.85 -26.05 -8.19
C PRO A 295 8.51 -25.48 -8.68
N GLN A 296 7.43 -26.24 -8.57
CA GLN A 296 6.10 -25.79 -8.96
C GLN A 296 5.59 -24.70 -8.02
N GLU A 297 5.70 -24.91 -6.70
CA GLU A 297 5.30 -23.94 -5.69
C GLU A 297 6.06 -22.63 -5.85
N PHE A 298 7.38 -22.69 -6.01
CA PHE A 298 8.23 -21.52 -6.26
C PHE A 298 7.84 -20.78 -7.54
N THR A 299 7.61 -21.51 -8.64
CA THR A 299 7.18 -20.93 -9.91
C THR A 299 5.83 -20.22 -9.80
N ASP A 300 4.91 -20.78 -9.03
CA ASP A 300 3.59 -20.19 -8.83
C ASP A 300 3.67 -18.96 -7.90
N ALA A 301 4.50 -19.00 -6.85
CA ALA A 301 4.79 -17.82 -6.04
C ALA A 301 5.34 -16.64 -6.88
N LYS A 302 6.28 -16.92 -7.79
CA LYS A 302 6.77 -15.90 -8.75
C LYS A 302 5.66 -15.32 -9.63
N LYS A 303 4.73 -16.15 -10.10
CA LYS A 303 3.59 -15.65 -10.90
C LYS A 303 2.70 -14.71 -10.09
N VAL A 304 2.44 -15.07 -8.83
CA VAL A 304 1.64 -14.25 -7.90
C VAL A 304 2.35 -12.92 -7.60
N LEU A 305 3.68 -12.93 -7.44
CA LEU A 305 4.48 -11.73 -7.17
C LEU A 305 4.67 -10.83 -8.40
N THR A 306 4.57 -11.37 -9.59
CA THR A 306 4.84 -10.65 -10.86
C THR A 306 4.14 -9.30 -10.99
N PRO A 307 2.84 -9.13 -10.68
CA PRO A 307 2.17 -7.83 -10.76
C PRO A 307 2.80 -6.78 -9.85
N GLN A 308 3.16 -7.13 -8.61
CA GLN A 308 3.77 -6.21 -7.64
C GLN A 308 5.14 -5.73 -8.11
N VAL A 309 6.03 -6.65 -8.52
CA VAL A 309 7.37 -6.31 -9.03
C VAL A 309 7.26 -5.43 -10.27
N ARG A 310 6.33 -5.74 -11.16
CA ARG A 310 6.08 -4.93 -12.37
C ARG A 310 5.57 -3.54 -12.02
N HIS A 311 4.62 -3.44 -11.10
CA HIS A 311 4.07 -2.15 -10.67
C HIS A 311 5.18 -1.24 -10.14
N ARG A 312 6.06 -1.77 -9.28
CA ARG A 312 7.25 -1.03 -8.80
C ARG A 312 8.18 -0.63 -9.94
N ALA A 313 8.39 -1.52 -10.92
CA ALA A 313 9.32 -1.29 -12.04
C ALA A 313 8.87 -0.19 -13.02
N VAL A 314 7.56 -0.03 -13.20
CA VAL A 314 6.97 0.94 -14.15
C VAL A 314 6.58 2.24 -13.44
N GLY A 315 6.30 2.20 -12.15
CA GLY A 315 5.91 3.37 -11.35
C GLY A 315 7.03 4.41 -11.24
N ILE A 316 6.66 5.67 -11.13
CA ILE A 316 7.58 6.73 -10.68
C ILE A 316 7.59 6.65 -9.15
N PRO A 317 8.74 6.42 -8.52
CA PRO A 317 8.84 6.44 -7.06
C PRO A 317 8.35 7.76 -6.48
N SER A 318 7.84 7.74 -5.26
CA SER A 318 7.53 8.97 -4.56
C SER A 318 8.81 9.75 -4.22
N ARG A 319 8.68 11.03 -3.89
CA ARG A 319 9.83 11.82 -3.42
C ARG A 319 10.40 11.28 -2.11
N VAL A 320 9.53 10.72 -1.27
CA VAL A 320 9.94 10.05 -0.02
C VAL A 320 10.80 8.82 -0.33
N ASP A 321 10.39 7.97 -1.28
CA ASP A 321 11.19 6.81 -1.70
C ASP A 321 12.56 7.24 -2.26
N ASP A 322 12.60 8.32 -3.03
CA ASP A 322 13.87 8.84 -3.55
C ASP A 322 14.79 9.33 -2.42
N ILE A 323 14.26 10.02 -1.39
CA ILE A 323 15.02 10.44 -0.20
C ILE A 323 15.55 9.20 0.53
N GLN A 324 14.69 8.22 0.80
CA GLN A 324 15.07 6.98 1.48
C GLN A 324 16.18 6.23 0.72
N ARG A 325 16.05 6.08 -0.59
CA ARG A 325 17.08 5.44 -1.43
C ARG A 325 18.43 6.16 -1.37
N CYS A 326 18.42 7.51 -1.41
CA CYS A 326 19.64 8.30 -1.31
C CYS A 326 20.24 8.22 0.10
N THR A 327 19.41 8.18 1.15
CA THR A 327 19.82 7.98 2.54
C THR A 327 20.50 6.62 2.70
N ALA A 328 19.86 5.55 2.21
CA ALA A 328 20.44 4.20 2.22
C ALA A 328 21.76 4.11 1.46
N ASN A 329 21.85 4.78 0.32
CA ASN A 329 23.10 4.84 -0.42
C ASN A 329 24.22 5.56 0.34
N PHE A 330 23.88 6.66 1.03
CA PHE A 330 24.86 7.42 1.81
C PHE A 330 25.33 6.65 3.03
N LEU A 331 24.39 6.09 3.80
CA LEU A 331 24.69 5.41 5.06
C LEU A 331 25.30 4.02 4.84
N TYR A 332 24.78 3.23 3.90
CA TYR A 332 25.06 1.81 3.76
C TYR A 332 25.58 1.38 2.38
N GLY A 333 25.74 2.31 1.46
CA GLY A 333 26.16 1.97 0.10
C GLY A 333 25.09 1.24 -0.72
N ALA A 334 23.83 1.31 -0.33
CA ALA A 334 22.71 0.68 -1.03
C ALA A 334 22.63 1.11 -2.50
N SER A 335 22.05 0.27 -3.33
CA SER A 335 21.93 0.51 -4.77
C SER A 335 21.06 1.73 -5.09
N LEU A 336 21.51 2.54 -6.03
CA LEU A 336 20.73 3.57 -6.69
C LEU A 336 20.16 3.10 -8.04
N ALA A 337 20.13 1.80 -8.29
CA ALA A 337 19.61 1.25 -9.53
C ALA A 337 18.09 1.53 -9.70
N PRO A 338 17.60 1.78 -10.91
CA PRO A 338 16.17 1.94 -11.12
C PRO A 338 15.43 0.63 -10.82
N TYR A 339 14.18 0.72 -10.37
CA TYR A 339 13.36 -0.48 -10.08
C TYR A 339 13.14 -1.40 -11.30
N SER A 340 13.35 -0.91 -12.52
CA SER A 340 13.37 -1.74 -13.73
C SER A 340 14.48 -2.80 -13.70
N GLU A 341 15.57 -2.58 -12.96
CA GLU A 341 16.62 -3.61 -12.75
C GLU A 341 16.06 -4.77 -11.92
N THR A 342 15.27 -4.49 -10.88
CA THR A 342 14.59 -5.54 -10.10
C THR A 342 13.72 -6.41 -11.01
N MET A 343 12.92 -5.80 -11.90
CA MET A 343 12.12 -6.55 -12.87
C MET A 343 12.98 -7.32 -13.86
N ARG A 344 14.13 -6.79 -14.26
CA ARG A 344 15.08 -7.48 -15.13
C ARG A 344 15.61 -8.76 -14.49
N TYR A 345 16.02 -8.72 -13.22
CA TYR A 345 16.49 -9.88 -12.49
C TYR A 345 15.36 -10.88 -12.22
N PHE A 346 14.19 -10.41 -11.82
CA PHE A 346 13.02 -11.22 -11.59
C PHE A 346 12.55 -11.99 -12.85
N SER A 347 12.59 -11.35 -14.02
CA SER A 347 12.13 -11.95 -15.29
C SER A 347 13.21 -12.80 -15.98
N ARG A 348 14.44 -12.80 -15.47
CA ARG A 348 15.58 -13.44 -16.14
C ARG A 348 15.52 -14.96 -15.99
N LYS A 349 15.17 -15.64 -17.06
CA LYS A 349 15.25 -17.12 -17.16
C LYS A 349 16.69 -17.55 -17.51
N THR A 350 17.64 -17.27 -16.64
CA THR A 350 19.05 -17.69 -16.86
C THR A 350 19.37 -19.05 -16.27
N LEU A 351 18.56 -19.51 -15.34
CA LEU A 351 18.71 -20.78 -14.66
C LEU A 351 17.50 -21.67 -14.95
N ALA A 352 17.70 -23.00 -14.93
CA ALA A 352 16.60 -23.93 -14.91
C ALA A 352 15.77 -23.73 -13.62
N ASP A 353 14.45 -23.85 -13.68
CA ASP A 353 13.54 -23.64 -12.54
C ASP A 353 13.97 -24.40 -11.28
N THR A 354 14.49 -25.63 -11.45
CA THR A 354 15.02 -26.44 -10.35
C THR A 354 16.28 -25.86 -9.69
N THR A 355 17.11 -25.14 -10.45
CA THR A 355 18.32 -24.50 -9.92
C THR A 355 17.97 -23.24 -9.15
N GLU A 356 17.05 -22.42 -9.65
CA GLU A 356 16.58 -21.23 -8.98
C GLU A 356 15.85 -21.59 -7.67
N THR A 357 14.97 -22.61 -7.70
CA THR A 357 14.31 -23.15 -6.50
C THR A 357 15.31 -23.62 -5.44
N ARG A 358 16.41 -24.26 -5.85
CA ARG A 358 17.45 -24.66 -4.91
C ARG A 358 18.11 -23.47 -4.23
N PHE A 359 18.36 -22.38 -4.96
CA PHE A 359 18.92 -21.17 -4.36
C PHE A 359 17.93 -20.49 -3.40
N PHE A 360 16.66 -20.46 -3.77
CA PHE A 360 15.60 -19.98 -2.88
C PHE A 360 15.52 -20.84 -1.60
N ASN A 361 15.55 -22.17 -1.71
CA ASN A 361 15.52 -23.06 -0.55
C ASN A 361 16.74 -22.85 0.36
N ASN A 362 17.93 -22.64 -0.21
CA ASN A 362 19.12 -22.33 0.58
C ASN A 362 18.99 -20.96 1.29
N PHE A 363 18.34 -19.99 0.67
CA PHE A 363 18.04 -18.70 1.30
C PHE A 363 17.04 -18.87 2.45
N ALA A 364 15.97 -19.62 2.24
CA ALA A 364 14.95 -19.89 3.27
C ALA A 364 15.55 -20.65 4.47
N ASP A 365 16.33 -21.71 4.23
CA ASP A 365 17.07 -22.47 5.23
C ASP A 365 18.02 -21.54 6.01
N ALA A 366 18.81 -20.73 5.32
CA ALA A 366 19.76 -19.80 5.99
C ALA A 366 19.06 -18.77 6.90
N LEU A 367 17.82 -18.37 6.57
CA LEU A 367 17.04 -17.45 7.39
C LEU A 367 16.34 -18.16 8.55
N LEU A 368 15.64 -19.26 8.26
CA LEU A 368 14.74 -19.91 9.22
C LEU A 368 15.47 -20.83 10.22
N SER A 369 16.67 -21.30 9.89
CA SER A 369 17.51 -22.11 10.81
C SER A 369 18.21 -21.29 11.90
N GLN A 370 18.09 -19.95 11.88
CA GLN A 370 18.75 -19.05 12.83
C GLN A 370 17.99 -19.01 14.18
N LEU A 371 18.04 -20.09 14.93
CA LEU A 371 17.33 -20.16 16.23
C LEU A 371 17.99 -19.34 17.34
N GLU A 372 19.25 -18.92 17.19
CA GLU A 372 19.97 -18.15 18.21
C GLU A 372 19.40 -16.75 18.41
N ASN A 373 18.78 -16.16 17.38
CA ASN A 373 18.25 -14.80 17.40
C ASN A 373 16.74 -14.79 17.19
N LEU A 374 16.09 -15.81 17.64
CA LEU A 374 14.68 -15.98 17.53
C LEU A 374 13.96 -15.32 18.69
N LYS A 375 13.05 -14.41 18.37
CA LYS A 375 12.10 -13.84 19.34
C LYS A 375 10.71 -14.42 19.10
N LEU A 376 10.12 -14.97 20.16
CA LEU A 376 8.68 -15.28 20.22
C LEU A 376 7.97 -14.14 20.93
N GLU A 377 6.93 -13.58 20.36
CA GLU A 377 6.19 -12.51 20.97
C GLU A 377 4.68 -12.81 20.98
N PHE A 378 4.07 -12.60 22.14
CA PHE A 378 2.66 -12.79 22.41
C PHE A 378 2.04 -11.49 22.86
N THR A 379 1.33 -10.77 21.98
CA THR A 379 0.61 -9.56 22.34
C THR A 379 -0.86 -9.89 22.57
N GLY A 380 -1.44 -9.42 23.69
CA GLY A 380 -2.81 -9.76 24.09
C GLY A 380 -2.96 -11.17 24.69
N ALA A 381 -1.85 -11.79 25.08
CA ALA A 381 -1.83 -13.10 25.70
C ALA A 381 -2.54 -13.13 27.07
N PRO A 382 -2.91 -14.30 27.60
CA PRO A 382 -3.34 -14.45 28.98
C PRO A 382 -2.23 -14.04 29.97
N ASP A 383 -2.60 -13.45 31.11
CA ASP A 383 -1.64 -13.12 32.20
C ASP A 383 -0.90 -14.33 32.74
N SER A 384 -1.49 -15.52 32.60
CA SER A 384 -0.96 -16.81 33.05
C SER A 384 0.00 -17.47 32.07
N LEU A 385 0.37 -16.81 30.95
CA LEU A 385 1.25 -17.40 29.95
C LEU A 385 2.64 -17.65 30.56
N ASP A 386 3.05 -18.93 30.51
CA ASP A 386 4.37 -19.37 30.96
C ASP A 386 5.37 -19.31 29.78
N LYS A 387 6.28 -18.34 29.83
CA LYS A 387 7.24 -18.08 28.76
C LYS A 387 8.18 -19.26 28.48
N ASP A 388 8.61 -19.96 29.52
CA ASP A 388 9.51 -21.12 29.37
C ASP A 388 8.76 -22.30 28.73
N GLN A 389 7.49 -22.48 29.12
CA GLN A 389 6.63 -23.50 28.53
C GLN A 389 6.32 -23.21 27.05
N GLU A 390 6.09 -21.93 26.68
CA GLU A 390 5.85 -21.55 25.30
C GLU A 390 7.09 -21.73 24.42
N LEU A 391 8.27 -21.43 24.93
CA LEU A 391 9.52 -21.69 24.22
C LEU A 391 9.74 -23.20 24.02
N PHE A 392 9.44 -24.00 25.06
CA PHE A 392 9.49 -25.46 24.94
C PHE A 392 8.48 -25.98 23.90
N ASN A 393 7.26 -25.50 23.92
CA ASN A 393 6.20 -25.86 22.96
C ASN A 393 6.59 -25.51 21.52
N TYR A 394 7.18 -24.33 21.32
CA TYR A 394 7.68 -23.91 20.02
C TYR A 394 8.76 -24.88 19.52
N ASN A 395 9.79 -25.14 20.33
CA ASN A 395 10.89 -26.01 19.94
C ASN A 395 10.42 -27.44 19.64
N LEU A 396 9.47 -27.94 20.44
CA LEU A 396 8.88 -29.27 20.21
C LEU A 396 8.07 -29.33 18.91
N ALA A 397 7.26 -28.31 18.63
CA ALA A 397 6.48 -28.24 17.40
C ALA A 397 7.37 -28.03 16.18
N TYR A 398 8.46 -27.27 16.31
CA TYR A 398 9.46 -27.11 15.27
C TYR A 398 10.17 -28.43 14.94
N LEU A 399 10.63 -29.13 15.98
CA LEU A 399 11.23 -30.45 15.81
C LEU A 399 10.26 -31.43 15.14
N PHE A 400 8.99 -31.43 15.55
CA PHE A 400 7.97 -32.26 14.96
C PHE A 400 7.77 -31.93 13.47
N GLY A 401 7.62 -30.67 13.12
CA GLY A 401 7.48 -30.23 11.74
C GLY A 401 8.69 -30.57 10.85
N SER A 402 9.90 -30.58 11.40
CA SER A 402 11.12 -30.89 10.66
C SER A 402 11.29 -32.39 10.38
N VAL A 403 10.79 -33.27 11.26
CA VAL A 403 11.04 -34.73 11.16
C VAL A 403 9.86 -35.54 10.61
N VAL A 404 8.63 -35.07 10.77
CA VAL A 404 7.43 -35.78 10.29
C VAL A 404 7.24 -35.51 8.79
N PRO A 405 7.25 -36.52 7.92
CA PRO A 405 6.96 -36.34 6.52
C PRO A 405 5.48 -35.90 6.35
N THR A 406 5.28 -34.72 5.76
CA THR A 406 3.96 -34.34 5.26
C THR A 406 3.95 -34.49 3.75
N GLU A 407 3.00 -35.25 3.22
CA GLU A 407 2.74 -35.38 1.77
C GLU A 407 1.84 -34.24 1.26
N LYS A 408 1.68 -33.14 2.06
CA LYS A 408 0.83 -32.03 1.65
C LYS A 408 1.40 -31.34 0.42
N ASP A 409 0.58 -31.24 -0.60
CA ASP A 409 0.84 -30.41 -1.76
C ASP A 409 0.44 -28.97 -1.43
N HIS A 410 1.43 -28.09 -1.31
CA HIS A 410 1.25 -26.68 -1.06
C HIS A 410 1.27 -25.82 -2.34
N SER A 411 1.35 -26.45 -3.52
CA SER A 411 1.32 -25.74 -4.79
C SER A 411 0.04 -24.95 -4.97
N TRP A 412 0.13 -23.78 -5.61
CA TRP A 412 -1.05 -23.09 -6.15
C TRP A 412 -1.61 -23.88 -7.33
N HIS A 413 -2.91 -23.83 -7.51
CA HIS A 413 -3.50 -24.38 -8.73
C HIS A 413 -3.04 -23.55 -9.93
N SER A 414 -2.44 -24.23 -10.91
CA SER A 414 -1.97 -23.56 -12.12
C SER A 414 -3.10 -22.95 -12.93
N ALA A 415 -2.92 -21.71 -13.36
CA ALA A 415 -3.82 -21.02 -14.26
C ALA A 415 -3.76 -21.63 -15.66
N ASP A 416 -4.60 -22.62 -15.90
CA ASP A 416 -4.82 -23.17 -17.24
C ASP A 416 -6.19 -22.73 -17.78
N SER A 417 -6.20 -22.12 -18.94
CA SER A 417 -7.45 -21.76 -19.62
C SER A 417 -8.36 -22.94 -19.94
N SER A 418 -7.84 -24.16 -19.91
CA SER A 418 -8.64 -25.38 -20.09
C SER A 418 -9.42 -25.79 -18.86
N ALA A 419 -9.00 -25.35 -17.64
CA ALA A 419 -9.65 -25.67 -16.37
C ALA A 419 -11.09 -25.10 -16.30
N LEU A 420 -11.34 -23.98 -16.97
CA LEU A 420 -12.64 -23.32 -17.00
C LEU A 420 -13.37 -23.62 -18.32
N LYS A 421 -14.32 -24.56 -18.25
CA LYS A 421 -15.21 -24.88 -19.38
C LYS A 421 -16.43 -23.96 -19.34
N VAL A 422 -16.51 -23.03 -20.30
CA VAL A 422 -17.66 -22.11 -20.45
C VAL A 422 -18.29 -22.29 -21.83
N SER A 423 -19.63 -22.30 -21.87
CA SER A 423 -20.38 -22.31 -23.13
C SER A 423 -20.78 -20.87 -23.47
N CYS A 424 -20.34 -20.38 -24.61
CA CYS A 424 -20.53 -18.98 -25.00
C CYS A 424 -21.07 -18.91 -26.44
N PRO A 425 -22.34 -18.57 -26.64
CA PRO A 425 -22.85 -18.21 -27.96
C PRO A 425 -22.06 -17.02 -28.53
N ARG A 426 -21.79 -17.04 -29.83
CA ARG A 426 -21.07 -15.91 -30.44
C ARG A 426 -21.98 -14.69 -30.55
N VAL A 427 -21.41 -13.53 -30.21
CA VAL A 427 -22.06 -12.23 -30.42
C VAL A 427 -21.32 -11.43 -31.47
N LYS A 428 -21.98 -10.43 -32.03
CA LYS A 428 -21.41 -9.52 -33.03
C LYS A 428 -21.36 -8.11 -32.48
N ILE A 429 -20.41 -7.32 -32.99
CA ILE A 429 -20.38 -5.87 -32.75
C ILE A 429 -21.52 -5.25 -33.54
N LYS A 430 -22.45 -4.58 -32.85
CA LYS A 430 -23.58 -3.87 -33.42
C LYS A 430 -23.21 -2.44 -33.83
N SER A 431 -22.37 -1.79 -33.01
CA SER A 431 -21.87 -0.43 -33.31
C SER A 431 -20.49 -0.22 -32.69
N GLU A 432 -19.72 0.63 -33.37
CA GLU A 432 -18.41 1.10 -32.92
C GLU A 432 -18.42 2.63 -32.94
N LYS A 433 -18.01 3.25 -31.83
CA LYS A 433 -17.97 4.71 -31.66
C LYS A 433 -16.75 5.10 -30.84
N LYS A 434 -16.32 6.34 -30.94
CA LYS A 434 -15.33 6.91 -30.04
C LYS A 434 -15.99 7.22 -28.69
N GLU A 435 -15.36 6.82 -27.58
CA GLU A 435 -15.80 7.22 -26.24
C GLU A 435 -15.47 8.71 -26.04
N ALA A 436 -16.47 9.48 -25.58
CA ALA A 436 -16.42 10.94 -25.68
C ALA A 436 -15.40 11.60 -24.72
N VAL A 437 -15.13 10.97 -23.56
CA VAL A 437 -14.27 11.57 -22.50
C VAL A 437 -12.82 11.22 -22.72
N THR A 438 -12.54 9.94 -22.90
CA THR A 438 -11.18 9.40 -22.85
C THR A 438 -10.60 9.07 -24.23
N GLY A 439 -11.44 9.17 -25.26
CA GLY A 439 -11.05 8.86 -26.65
C GLY A 439 -10.83 7.38 -26.93
N GLY A 440 -11.19 6.48 -26.01
CA GLY A 440 -11.20 5.03 -26.23
C GLY A 440 -12.27 4.62 -27.25
N THR A 441 -12.21 3.37 -27.73
CA THR A 441 -13.20 2.83 -28.64
C THR A 441 -14.32 2.16 -27.86
N LEU A 442 -15.56 2.59 -28.06
CA LEU A 442 -16.77 2.00 -27.49
C LEU A 442 -17.42 1.04 -28.48
N TRP A 443 -17.47 -0.25 -28.15
CA TRP A 443 -18.21 -1.27 -28.86
C TRP A 443 -19.51 -1.60 -28.13
N THR A 444 -20.61 -1.68 -28.89
CA THR A 444 -21.87 -2.24 -28.40
C THR A 444 -22.12 -3.57 -29.10
N PHE A 445 -22.37 -4.61 -28.34
CA PHE A 445 -22.60 -5.96 -28.84
C PHE A 445 -24.08 -6.27 -29.01
N THR A 446 -24.40 -7.29 -29.79
CA THR A 446 -25.77 -7.71 -30.11
C THR A 446 -26.57 -8.15 -28.89
N ASN A 447 -25.93 -8.59 -27.80
CA ASN A 447 -26.57 -8.92 -26.52
C ASN A 447 -26.75 -7.73 -25.57
N GLY A 448 -26.43 -6.52 -26.01
CA GLY A 448 -26.60 -5.28 -25.23
C GLY A 448 -25.38 -4.85 -24.44
N MET A 449 -24.43 -5.75 -24.13
CA MET A 449 -23.20 -5.39 -23.42
C MET A 449 -22.36 -4.39 -24.21
N ARG A 450 -21.67 -3.54 -23.48
CA ARG A 450 -20.77 -2.51 -24.03
C ARG A 450 -19.35 -2.77 -23.56
N VAL A 451 -18.38 -2.47 -24.41
CA VAL A 451 -16.96 -2.54 -24.06
C VAL A 451 -16.29 -1.25 -24.49
N ILE A 452 -15.49 -0.65 -23.60
CA ILE A 452 -14.64 0.49 -23.90
C ILE A 452 -13.21 0.00 -23.88
N PHE A 453 -12.46 0.26 -24.91
CA PHE A 453 -11.10 -0.21 -25.07
C PHE A 453 -10.14 0.91 -25.46
N LYS A 454 -8.97 0.95 -24.78
CA LYS A 454 -7.85 1.85 -25.10
C LYS A 454 -6.56 1.03 -25.07
N PRO A 455 -5.89 0.79 -26.21
CA PRO A 455 -4.61 0.11 -26.22
C PRO A 455 -3.51 1.02 -25.64
N VAL A 456 -2.66 0.47 -24.78
CA VAL A 456 -1.45 1.10 -24.25
C VAL A 456 -0.34 0.06 -24.28
N PRO A 457 0.45 0.00 -25.39
CA PRO A 457 1.42 -1.06 -25.59
C PRO A 457 2.63 -0.94 -24.65
N GLY A 458 3.29 -2.07 -24.39
CA GLY A 458 4.59 -2.14 -23.70
C GLY A 458 4.54 -2.46 -22.22
N SER A 459 3.36 -2.47 -21.58
CA SER A 459 3.26 -2.81 -20.15
C SER A 459 3.21 -4.32 -19.87
N GLY A 460 2.85 -5.12 -20.85
CA GLY A 460 2.62 -6.56 -20.69
C GLY A 460 1.41 -6.93 -19.84
N VAL A 461 0.61 -5.93 -19.41
CA VAL A 461 -0.62 -6.09 -18.63
C VAL A 461 -1.76 -5.28 -19.22
N PHE A 462 -2.97 -5.63 -18.80
CA PHE A 462 -4.15 -4.79 -19.00
C PHE A 462 -4.89 -4.61 -17.67
N HIS A 463 -5.48 -3.45 -17.50
CA HIS A 463 -6.40 -3.13 -16.41
C HIS A 463 -7.82 -3.26 -16.92
N TYR A 464 -8.72 -3.66 -16.03
CA TYR A 464 -10.12 -3.81 -16.39
C TYR A 464 -11.06 -3.31 -15.29
N GLY A 465 -12.26 -2.92 -15.72
CA GLY A 465 -13.37 -2.61 -14.85
C GLY A 465 -14.67 -3.08 -15.50
N LEU A 466 -15.44 -3.91 -14.81
CA LEU A 466 -16.81 -4.28 -15.19
C LEU A 466 -17.78 -3.54 -14.29
N GLN A 467 -18.57 -2.63 -14.84
CA GLN A 467 -19.57 -1.88 -14.11
C GLN A 467 -20.98 -2.36 -14.48
N LEU A 468 -21.79 -2.59 -13.47
CA LEU A 468 -23.19 -3.02 -13.56
C LEU A 468 -24.09 -2.09 -12.72
N GLY A 469 -25.31 -1.88 -13.12
CA GLY A 469 -26.32 -1.21 -12.29
C GLY A 469 -26.80 -2.11 -11.15
N GLY A 470 -27.42 -1.54 -10.11
CA GLY A 470 -27.95 -2.29 -8.97
C GLY A 470 -26.87 -2.62 -7.93
N GLY A 471 -26.92 -1.95 -6.78
CA GLY A 471 -26.02 -2.11 -5.65
C GLY A 471 -26.76 -2.53 -4.37
N LEU A 472 -26.26 -2.08 -3.23
CA LEU A 472 -26.78 -2.42 -1.90
C LEU A 472 -28.30 -2.13 -1.74
N ALA A 473 -28.80 -1.07 -2.40
CA ALA A 473 -30.23 -0.73 -2.36
C ALA A 473 -31.16 -1.78 -2.99
N GLN A 474 -30.63 -2.75 -3.72
CA GLN A 474 -31.39 -3.88 -4.26
C GLN A 474 -31.60 -5.01 -3.25
N ILE A 475 -30.83 -5.01 -2.15
CA ILE A 475 -30.87 -6.08 -1.14
C ILE A 475 -31.99 -5.73 -0.13
N PRO A 476 -33.05 -6.55 -0.04
CA PRO A 476 -34.10 -6.33 0.95
C PRO A 476 -33.57 -6.64 2.36
N ASP A 477 -34.13 -5.93 3.34
CA ASP A 477 -33.88 -6.16 4.77
C ASP A 477 -32.39 -6.13 5.18
N LEU A 478 -31.57 -5.38 4.43
CA LEU A 478 -30.17 -5.15 4.75
C LEU A 478 -30.07 -4.43 6.09
N LYS A 479 -29.15 -4.85 6.96
CA LYS A 479 -28.91 -4.23 8.26
C LYS A 479 -27.64 -3.39 8.23
N GLU A 480 -27.55 -2.43 9.13
CA GLU A 480 -26.35 -1.61 9.31
C GLU A 480 -25.12 -2.51 9.56
N GLY A 481 -24.04 -2.27 8.83
CA GLY A 481 -22.80 -3.03 8.94
C GLY A 481 -22.78 -4.37 8.21
N GLU A 482 -23.84 -4.76 7.50
CA GLU A 482 -23.83 -5.98 6.65
C GLU A 482 -23.26 -5.73 5.26
N GLY A 483 -23.38 -4.50 4.74
CA GLY A 483 -23.12 -4.20 3.33
C GLY A 483 -21.70 -4.49 2.89
N GLY A 484 -20.70 -4.23 3.74
CA GLY A 484 -19.29 -4.52 3.46
C GLY A 484 -18.99 -6.01 3.28
N TYR A 485 -19.72 -6.87 3.98
CA TYR A 485 -19.53 -8.32 3.85
C TYR A 485 -20.12 -8.90 2.56
N ILE A 486 -21.12 -8.23 1.96
CA ILE A 486 -21.77 -8.72 0.74
C ILE A 486 -20.76 -8.83 -0.41
N GLY A 487 -19.91 -7.81 -0.59
CA GLY A 487 -18.89 -7.82 -1.64
C GLY A 487 -17.89 -8.95 -1.51
N ASP A 488 -17.40 -9.18 -0.30
CA ASP A 488 -16.39 -10.21 0.00
C ASP A 488 -16.89 -11.62 -0.31
N MET A 489 -18.21 -11.85 -0.14
CA MET A 489 -18.79 -13.17 -0.35
C MET A 489 -18.66 -13.71 -1.77
N LEU A 490 -18.40 -12.83 -2.74
CA LEU A 490 -18.16 -13.28 -4.11
C LEU A 490 -16.91 -14.18 -4.22
N SER A 491 -15.93 -13.96 -3.37
CA SER A 491 -14.68 -14.74 -3.30
C SER A 491 -14.83 -16.10 -2.60
N LEU A 492 -15.99 -16.34 -1.93
CA LEU A 492 -16.24 -17.54 -1.15
C LEU A 492 -17.01 -18.63 -1.89
N TYR A 493 -17.36 -18.38 -3.16
CA TYR A 493 -18.08 -19.37 -3.97
C TYR A 493 -17.15 -20.36 -4.63
N ASP A 494 -17.56 -21.63 -4.67
CA ASP A 494 -17.01 -22.58 -5.64
C ASP A 494 -17.41 -22.14 -7.05
N VAL A 495 -16.48 -22.20 -7.99
CA VAL A 495 -16.71 -21.72 -9.36
C VAL A 495 -16.41 -22.84 -10.34
N ALA A 496 -17.38 -23.20 -11.18
CA ALA A 496 -17.23 -24.23 -12.21
C ALA A 496 -16.71 -25.58 -11.68
N ASP A 497 -17.18 -25.97 -10.50
CA ASP A 497 -16.78 -27.19 -9.76
C ASP A 497 -15.36 -27.11 -9.14
N ILE A 498 -14.71 -25.93 -9.16
CA ILE A 498 -13.44 -25.67 -8.49
C ILE A 498 -13.76 -25.06 -7.11
N PRO A 499 -13.24 -25.64 -6.01
CA PRO A 499 -13.42 -25.08 -4.67
C PRO A 499 -12.96 -23.63 -4.57
N ALA A 500 -13.61 -22.82 -3.72
CA ALA A 500 -13.36 -21.37 -3.61
C ALA A 500 -11.88 -21.02 -3.38
N ALA A 501 -11.20 -21.73 -2.47
CA ALA A 501 -9.78 -21.51 -2.21
C ALA A 501 -8.94 -21.80 -3.46
N GLN A 502 -9.20 -22.92 -4.13
CA GLN A 502 -8.50 -23.30 -5.35
C GLN A 502 -8.80 -22.34 -6.52
N PHE A 503 -10.00 -21.77 -6.57
CA PHE A 503 -10.32 -20.78 -7.59
C PHE A 503 -9.56 -19.45 -7.35
N ARG A 504 -9.39 -19.04 -6.10
CA ARG A 504 -8.52 -17.89 -5.75
C ARG A 504 -7.07 -18.16 -6.14
N ASP A 505 -6.55 -19.34 -5.82
CA ASP A 505 -5.19 -19.76 -6.22
C ASP A 505 -5.02 -19.76 -7.75
N LEU A 506 -6.03 -20.23 -8.46
CA LEU A 506 -6.05 -20.26 -9.92
C LEU A 506 -5.99 -18.85 -10.52
N LEU A 507 -6.73 -17.89 -9.97
CA LEU A 507 -6.66 -16.49 -10.39
C LEU A 507 -5.29 -15.90 -10.07
N ALA A 508 -4.79 -16.10 -8.84
CA ALA A 508 -3.51 -15.58 -8.39
C ALA A 508 -2.34 -16.12 -9.23
N SER A 509 -2.29 -17.43 -9.48
CA SER A 509 -1.25 -18.03 -10.34
C SER A 509 -1.35 -17.59 -11.81
N GLY A 510 -2.53 -17.13 -12.24
CA GLY A 510 -2.72 -16.45 -13.52
C GLY A 510 -2.33 -14.98 -13.52
N GLY A 511 -1.98 -14.43 -12.36
CA GLY A 511 -1.73 -13.00 -12.18
C GLY A 511 -2.99 -12.14 -12.39
N VAL A 512 -4.19 -12.73 -12.22
CA VAL A 512 -5.46 -12.03 -12.35
C VAL A 512 -5.91 -11.53 -10.99
N SER A 513 -5.84 -10.24 -10.75
CA SER A 513 -6.47 -9.63 -9.58
C SER A 513 -7.96 -9.36 -9.86
N MET A 514 -8.79 -9.47 -8.82
CA MET A 514 -10.23 -9.20 -8.91
C MET A 514 -10.71 -8.60 -7.60
N GLU A 515 -11.11 -7.35 -7.65
CA GLU A 515 -11.65 -6.60 -6.52
C GLU A 515 -13.12 -6.27 -6.78
N THR A 516 -13.96 -6.47 -5.75
CA THR A 516 -15.38 -6.18 -5.79
C THR A 516 -15.66 -4.86 -5.11
N GLU A 517 -16.37 -3.98 -5.79
CA GLU A 517 -16.82 -2.70 -5.23
C GLU A 517 -18.35 -2.58 -5.35
N LEU A 518 -18.98 -2.38 -4.19
CA LEU A 518 -20.43 -2.14 -4.10
C LEU A 518 -20.69 -0.69 -3.70
N SER A 519 -21.65 -0.07 -4.34
CA SER A 519 -22.21 1.20 -3.89
C SER A 519 -23.71 1.05 -3.66
N VAL A 520 -24.39 2.16 -3.36
CA VAL A 520 -25.86 2.16 -3.18
C VAL A 520 -26.56 1.58 -4.39
N ASN A 521 -26.17 1.97 -5.60
CA ASN A 521 -26.87 1.61 -6.85
C ASN A 521 -25.96 1.01 -7.94
N SER A 522 -24.75 0.60 -7.61
CA SER A 522 -23.85 -0.02 -8.58
C SER A 522 -23.03 -1.16 -7.98
N PHE A 523 -22.63 -2.04 -8.85
CA PHE A 523 -21.70 -3.13 -8.59
C PHE A 523 -20.58 -3.06 -9.62
N SER A 524 -19.33 -3.13 -9.16
CA SER A 524 -18.16 -3.14 -10.03
C SER A 524 -17.21 -4.27 -9.67
N LEU A 525 -16.58 -4.83 -10.69
CA LEU A 525 -15.38 -5.68 -10.55
C LEU A 525 -14.24 -4.97 -11.26
N LYS A 526 -13.12 -4.77 -10.59
CA LYS A 526 -11.93 -4.13 -11.16
C LYS A 526 -10.68 -4.94 -10.86
N GLY A 527 -9.64 -4.74 -11.64
CA GLY A 527 -8.36 -5.38 -11.43
C GLY A 527 -7.45 -5.28 -12.64
N GLU A 528 -6.41 -6.12 -12.62
CA GLU A 528 -5.45 -6.24 -13.70
C GLU A 528 -5.14 -7.69 -14.00
N ALA A 529 -4.58 -7.93 -15.19
CA ALA A 529 -4.09 -9.25 -15.59
C ALA A 529 -2.98 -9.13 -16.64
N PRO A 530 -2.08 -10.13 -16.73
CA PRO A 530 -1.13 -10.20 -17.84
C PRO A 530 -1.83 -10.28 -19.20
N SER A 531 -1.30 -9.60 -20.21
CA SER A 531 -1.89 -9.55 -21.56
C SER A 531 -2.15 -10.93 -22.15
N GLY A 532 -1.25 -11.89 -21.92
CA GLY A 532 -1.41 -13.28 -22.35
C GLY A 532 -2.55 -14.05 -21.66
N GLN A 533 -3.10 -13.53 -20.57
CA GLN A 533 -4.16 -14.14 -19.78
C GLN A 533 -5.57 -13.59 -20.11
N PHE A 534 -5.70 -12.76 -21.14
CA PHE A 534 -6.99 -12.15 -21.47
C PHE A 534 -8.11 -13.18 -21.72
N GLN A 535 -7.80 -14.29 -22.40
CA GLN A 535 -8.78 -15.38 -22.61
C GLN A 535 -9.14 -16.08 -21.28
N PHE A 536 -8.17 -16.33 -20.42
CA PHE A 536 -8.38 -16.92 -19.10
C PHE A 536 -9.24 -16.01 -18.24
N PHE A 537 -8.92 -14.71 -18.17
CA PHE A 537 -9.73 -13.69 -17.50
C PHE A 537 -11.21 -13.73 -17.93
N LEU A 538 -11.50 -13.71 -19.26
CA LEU A 538 -12.87 -13.73 -19.74
C LEU A 538 -13.61 -15.00 -19.32
N LYS A 539 -12.95 -16.16 -19.38
CA LYS A 539 -13.54 -17.44 -18.93
C LYS A 539 -13.81 -17.44 -17.42
N SER A 540 -12.87 -16.93 -16.61
CA SER A 540 -13.02 -16.81 -15.15
C SER A 540 -14.21 -15.93 -14.79
N LEU A 541 -14.34 -14.79 -15.45
CA LEU A 541 -15.44 -13.85 -15.21
C LEU A 541 -16.80 -14.46 -15.58
N ILE A 542 -16.88 -15.17 -16.70
CA ILE A 542 -18.11 -15.85 -17.13
C ILE A 542 -18.46 -17.03 -16.23
N ALA A 543 -17.47 -17.81 -15.81
CA ALA A 543 -17.68 -18.90 -14.88
C ALA A 543 -18.17 -18.38 -13.52
N LEU A 544 -17.56 -17.34 -12.99
CA LEU A 544 -17.98 -16.65 -11.76
C LEU A 544 -19.42 -16.13 -11.88
N ALA A 545 -19.79 -15.53 -13.01
CA ALA A 545 -21.13 -15.02 -13.23
C ALA A 545 -22.21 -16.12 -13.27
N ASN A 546 -21.92 -17.28 -13.88
CA ASN A 546 -22.95 -18.28 -14.23
C ASN A 546 -22.84 -19.60 -13.47
N ARG A 547 -21.67 -19.97 -12.95
CA ARG A 547 -21.39 -21.30 -12.41
C ARG A 547 -20.82 -21.25 -10.99
N ARG A 548 -21.27 -20.31 -10.19
CA ARG A 548 -20.93 -20.21 -8.77
C ARG A 548 -21.86 -21.07 -7.92
N LYS A 549 -21.35 -21.63 -6.84
CA LYS A 549 -22.09 -22.39 -5.85
C LYS A 549 -21.63 -22.01 -4.45
N VAL A 550 -22.56 -21.81 -3.54
CA VAL A 550 -22.24 -21.52 -2.14
C VAL A 550 -21.38 -22.65 -1.56
N ASN A 551 -20.31 -22.24 -0.87
CA ASN A 551 -19.46 -23.13 -0.09
C ASN A 551 -19.67 -22.85 1.41
N PRO A 552 -20.45 -23.68 2.13
CA PRO A 552 -20.75 -23.44 3.54
C PRO A 552 -19.50 -23.44 4.44
N SER A 553 -18.53 -24.28 4.14
CA SER A 553 -17.29 -24.37 4.94
C SER A 553 -16.45 -23.09 4.80
N GLN A 554 -16.32 -22.58 3.59
CA GLN A 554 -15.61 -21.29 3.35
C GLN A 554 -16.34 -20.14 4.01
N TYR A 555 -17.66 -20.12 3.97
CA TYR A 555 -18.44 -19.09 4.68
C TYR A 555 -18.25 -19.18 6.20
N GLN A 556 -18.31 -20.38 6.79
CA GLN A 556 -18.09 -20.55 8.23
C GLN A 556 -16.71 -20.09 8.65
N LEU A 557 -15.66 -20.44 7.89
CA LEU A 557 -14.31 -19.98 8.14
C LEU A 557 -14.22 -18.45 8.07
N TYR A 558 -14.71 -17.87 6.98
CA TYR A 558 -14.76 -16.43 6.80
C TYR A 558 -15.50 -15.73 7.96
N SER A 559 -16.66 -16.25 8.34
CA SER A 559 -17.45 -15.66 9.44
C SER A 559 -16.71 -15.70 10.77
N ARG A 560 -16.00 -16.78 11.08
CA ARG A 560 -15.18 -16.91 12.29
C ARG A 560 -13.98 -15.96 12.24
N ASN A 561 -13.31 -15.83 11.10
CA ASN A 561 -12.20 -14.91 10.94
C ASN A 561 -12.65 -13.45 11.09
N GLN A 562 -13.79 -13.09 10.51
CA GLN A 562 -14.36 -11.74 10.65
C GLN A 562 -14.80 -11.41 12.09
N ALA A 563 -15.11 -12.40 12.91
CA ALA A 563 -15.40 -12.17 14.32
C ALA A 563 -14.19 -11.68 15.13
N LEU A 564 -12.97 -11.92 14.63
CA LEU A 564 -11.71 -11.44 15.21
C LEU A 564 -11.32 -10.04 14.70
N ALA A 565 -11.99 -9.53 13.67
CA ALA A 565 -11.67 -8.25 13.08
C ALA A 565 -12.30 -7.10 13.88
N GLN A 566 -11.55 -6.01 14.02
CA GLN A 566 -12.08 -4.73 14.50
C GLN A 566 -12.60 -3.90 13.31
N PRO A 567 -13.62 -3.03 13.50
CA PRO A 567 -13.99 -2.05 12.47
C PRO A 567 -12.78 -1.17 12.14
N SER A 568 -12.66 -0.75 10.90
CA SER A 568 -11.68 0.29 10.57
C SER A 568 -12.07 1.62 11.25
N MET A 569 -11.09 2.51 11.45
CA MET A 569 -11.39 3.86 11.97
C MET A 569 -12.37 4.59 11.04
N GLN A 570 -12.21 4.41 9.74
CA GLN A 570 -13.13 4.96 8.73
C GLN A 570 -14.56 4.42 8.87
N ASP A 571 -14.73 3.11 9.12
CA ASP A 571 -16.05 2.52 9.39
C ASP A 571 -16.72 3.14 10.62
N LEU A 572 -15.95 3.38 11.69
CA LEU A 572 -16.45 4.02 12.91
C LEU A 572 -16.85 5.47 12.67
N LEU A 573 -16.00 6.25 12.02
CA LEU A 573 -16.28 7.65 11.69
C LEU A 573 -17.57 7.76 10.84
N TYR A 574 -17.68 6.94 9.81
CA TYR A 574 -18.84 6.95 8.93
C TYR A 574 -20.11 6.47 9.64
N GLN A 575 -20.04 5.44 10.48
CA GLN A 575 -21.15 4.98 11.29
C GLN A 575 -21.70 6.08 12.22
N LYS A 576 -20.79 6.86 12.83
CA LYS A 576 -21.19 7.98 13.70
C LYS A 576 -21.81 9.13 12.92
N LEU A 577 -21.36 9.36 11.68
CA LEU A 577 -21.92 10.39 10.82
C LEU A 577 -23.33 10.05 10.35
N VAL A 578 -23.60 8.80 9.99
CA VAL A 578 -24.88 8.37 9.39
C VAL A 578 -25.46 7.15 10.15
N PRO A 579 -25.78 7.30 11.43
CA PRO A 579 -26.27 6.20 12.25
C PRO A 579 -27.54 5.59 11.65
N GLY A 580 -27.58 4.26 11.59
CA GLY A 580 -28.71 3.51 11.04
C GLY A 580 -28.81 3.50 9.50
N PHE A 581 -27.85 4.08 8.79
CA PHE A 581 -27.86 3.98 7.33
C PHE A 581 -27.30 2.64 6.89
N VAL A 582 -28.12 1.80 6.28
CA VAL A 582 -27.81 0.39 6.01
C VAL A 582 -27.09 0.15 4.67
N TYR A 583 -27.16 1.12 3.74
CA TYR A 583 -26.60 0.94 2.38
C TYR A 583 -25.15 1.42 2.29
N THR A 584 -24.32 0.98 3.23
CA THR A 584 -22.88 1.29 3.31
C THR A 584 -22.05 0.03 3.09
N THR A 585 -20.78 0.21 2.75
CA THR A 585 -19.77 -0.86 2.70
C THR A 585 -19.08 -1.08 4.04
N ASN A 586 -19.54 -0.45 5.10
CA ASN A 586 -19.00 -0.64 6.45
C ASN A 586 -19.18 -2.08 6.91
N LYS A 587 -18.18 -2.58 7.64
CA LYS A 587 -18.19 -3.90 8.29
C LYS A 587 -18.27 -3.71 9.80
N LEU A 588 -19.38 -4.12 10.39
CA LEU A 588 -19.51 -4.06 11.84
C LEU A 588 -19.44 -5.46 12.44
N PRO A 589 -18.65 -5.66 13.52
CA PRO A 589 -18.54 -6.95 14.20
C PRO A 589 -19.89 -7.50 14.61
N GLY A 590 -20.07 -8.81 14.52
CA GLY A 590 -21.31 -9.48 14.90
C GLY A 590 -22.50 -9.29 13.96
N LYS A 591 -22.33 -8.54 12.85
CA LYS A 591 -23.40 -8.36 11.85
C LYS A 591 -23.38 -9.41 10.73
N LEU A 592 -22.28 -10.13 10.59
CA LEU A 592 -22.15 -11.22 9.64
C LEU A 592 -22.88 -12.47 10.15
N THR A 593 -23.97 -12.87 9.46
CA THR A 593 -24.84 -13.97 9.84
C THR A 593 -25.16 -14.87 8.64
N LEU A 594 -25.76 -16.05 8.87
CA LEU A 594 -26.26 -16.90 7.78
C LEU A 594 -27.34 -16.20 6.93
N ASP A 595 -28.05 -15.23 7.50
CA ASP A 595 -29.00 -14.40 6.76
C ASP A 595 -28.27 -13.47 5.78
N THR A 596 -27.13 -12.92 6.18
CA THR A 596 -26.27 -12.09 5.33
C THR A 596 -25.75 -12.91 4.12
N GLN A 597 -25.39 -14.17 4.35
CA GLN A 597 -25.00 -15.11 3.26
C GLN A 597 -26.14 -15.31 2.25
N LYS A 598 -27.37 -15.57 2.74
CA LYS A 598 -28.52 -15.76 1.86
C LYS A 598 -28.87 -14.50 1.07
N LYS A 599 -28.74 -13.32 1.69
CA LYS A 599 -28.92 -12.04 1.01
C LYS A 599 -27.89 -11.86 -0.12
N ALA A 600 -26.61 -12.17 0.14
CA ALA A 600 -25.56 -12.11 -0.86
C ALA A 600 -25.81 -13.10 -2.02
N GLU A 601 -26.18 -14.33 -1.72
CA GLU A 601 -26.48 -15.35 -2.71
C GLU A 601 -27.62 -14.90 -3.66
N LYS A 602 -28.73 -14.45 -3.08
CA LYS A 602 -29.86 -13.93 -3.84
C LYS A 602 -29.49 -12.71 -4.68
N TYR A 603 -28.74 -11.78 -4.09
CA TYR A 603 -28.27 -10.57 -4.79
C TYR A 603 -27.42 -10.92 -6.00
N PHE A 604 -26.38 -11.76 -5.84
CA PHE A 604 -25.50 -12.13 -6.96
C PHE A 604 -26.22 -12.95 -8.03
N GLU A 605 -27.14 -13.85 -7.65
CA GLU A 605 -27.96 -14.57 -8.64
C GLU A 605 -28.79 -13.61 -9.48
N GLU A 606 -29.43 -12.63 -8.85
CA GLU A 606 -30.23 -11.64 -9.56
C GLU A 606 -29.34 -10.72 -10.39
N ARG A 607 -28.19 -10.24 -9.84
CA ARG A 607 -27.29 -9.32 -10.52
C ARG A 607 -26.70 -9.93 -11.78
N PHE A 608 -26.15 -11.13 -11.69
CA PHE A 608 -25.51 -11.79 -12.83
C PHE A 608 -26.51 -12.39 -13.84
N SER A 609 -27.79 -12.45 -13.51
CA SER A 609 -28.83 -12.78 -14.51
C SER A 609 -29.23 -11.61 -15.41
N ARG A 610 -28.69 -10.41 -15.18
CA ARG A 610 -29.11 -9.14 -15.83
C ARG A 610 -27.91 -8.34 -16.33
N MET A 611 -27.02 -8.98 -17.12
CA MET A 611 -25.74 -8.40 -17.53
C MET A 611 -25.84 -7.42 -18.72
N GLN A 612 -27.02 -7.18 -19.27
CA GLN A 612 -27.20 -6.35 -20.48
C GLN A 612 -26.87 -4.87 -20.30
N ASP A 613 -26.89 -4.36 -19.05
CA ASP A 613 -26.47 -2.98 -18.74
C ASP A 613 -24.96 -2.87 -18.52
N GLY A 614 -24.26 -4.00 -18.58
CA GLY A 614 -22.84 -4.07 -18.27
C GLY A 614 -21.98 -3.27 -19.24
N ILE A 615 -20.99 -2.61 -18.65
CA ILE A 615 -19.89 -1.95 -19.36
C ILE A 615 -18.60 -2.58 -18.89
N LEU A 616 -17.89 -3.23 -19.81
CA LEU A 616 -16.52 -3.70 -19.56
C LEU A 616 -15.55 -2.66 -20.11
N ILE A 617 -14.69 -2.16 -19.25
CA ILE A 617 -13.65 -1.17 -19.58
C ILE A 617 -12.31 -1.90 -19.58
N LEU A 618 -11.53 -1.71 -20.63
CA LEU A 618 -10.24 -2.37 -20.82
C LEU A 618 -9.20 -1.35 -21.27
N SER A 619 -8.05 -1.33 -20.60
CA SER A 619 -6.91 -0.51 -21.04
C SER A 619 -5.60 -1.23 -20.74
N GLY A 620 -4.65 -1.20 -21.67
CA GLY A 620 -3.34 -1.80 -21.50
C GLY A 620 -2.78 -2.44 -22.78
N ASP A 621 -1.83 -3.34 -22.57
CA ASP A 621 -1.06 -3.96 -23.66
C ASP A 621 -1.80 -5.12 -24.32
N LEU A 622 -2.88 -4.78 -24.98
CA LEU A 622 -3.72 -5.71 -25.72
C LEU A 622 -3.83 -5.28 -27.20
N LYS A 623 -3.84 -6.24 -28.10
CA LYS A 623 -4.05 -5.99 -29.54
C LYS A 623 -5.54 -5.93 -29.83
N GLU A 624 -6.00 -4.85 -30.44
CA GLU A 624 -7.42 -4.58 -30.71
C GLU A 624 -8.12 -5.72 -31.45
N GLU A 625 -7.49 -6.28 -32.48
CA GLU A 625 -8.06 -7.38 -33.26
C GLU A 625 -8.25 -8.65 -32.42
N GLU A 626 -7.32 -8.94 -31.53
CA GLU A 626 -7.43 -10.07 -30.62
C GLU A 626 -8.52 -9.84 -29.58
N VAL A 627 -8.61 -8.64 -29.03
CA VAL A 627 -9.66 -8.23 -28.10
C VAL A 627 -11.03 -8.39 -28.76
N LYS A 628 -11.24 -7.83 -29.94
CA LYS A 628 -12.50 -7.98 -30.71
C LYS A 628 -12.85 -9.45 -30.92
N ARG A 629 -11.87 -10.26 -31.39
CA ARG A 629 -12.08 -11.70 -31.64
C ARG A 629 -12.51 -12.46 -30.38
N LEU A 630 -11.84 -12.23 -29.25
CA LEU A 630 -12.14 -12.91 -27.98
C LEU A 630 -13.46 -12.42 -27.37
N LEU A 631 -13.74 -11.11 -27.42
CA LEU A 631 -15.01 -10.57 -26.95
C LEU A 631 -16.21 -11.13 -27.74
N MET A 632 -16.14 -11.16 -29.08
CA MET A 632 -17.19 -11.78 -29.92
C MET A 632 -17.40 -13.26 -29.61
N ARG A 633 -16.35 -13.96 -29.17
CA ARG A 633 -16.42 -15.38 -28.80
C ARG A 633 -17.02 -15.59 -27.42
N TYR A 634 -16.72 -14.74 -26.46
CA TYR A 634 -16.98 -15.01 -25.05
C TYR A 634 -18.11 -14.19 -24.43
N LEU A 635 -18.37 -12.94 -24.86
CA LEU A 635 -19.39 -12.08 -24.24
C LEU A 635 -20.81 -12.63 -24.30
N GLY A 636 -21.12 -13.51 -25.25
CA GLY A 636 -22.40 -14.20 -25.28
C GLY A 636 -22.61 -15.22 -24.15
N GLY A 637 -21.56 -15.50 -23.37
CA GLY A 637 -21.65 -16.32 -22.15
C GLY A 637 -22.33 -15.61 -20.98
N PHE A 638 -22.46 -14.29 -21.01
CA PHE A 638 -23.20 -13.54 -19.99
C PHE A 638 -24.71 -13.58 -20.22
N ARG A 639 -25.47 -13.74 -19.13
CA ARG A 639 -26.93 -13.77 -19.16
C ARG A 639 -27.49 -12.36 -19.31
N THR A 640 -28.19 -12.11 -20.40
CA THR A 640 -28.74 -10.77 -20.76
C THR A 640 -30.24 -10.84 -21.06
N ASP A 641 -30.92 -11.89 -20.63
CA ASP A 641 -32.30 -12.20 -20.94
C ASP A 641 -33.32 -11.45 -20.06
N LYS A 642 -32.90 -10.88 -18.95
CA LYS A 642 -33.74 -10.13 -18.02
C LYS A 642 -33.49 -8.63 -18.11
N SER A 643 -34.53 -7.82 -17.80
CA SER A 643 -34.42 -6.38 -17.71
C SER A 643 -33.36 -5.90 -16.72
N THR A 644 -32.81 -4.71 -16.93
CA THR A 644 -31.85 -4.07 -16.00
C THR A 644 -32.46 -3.81 -14.64
N LEU A 645 -31.61 -3.71 -13.61
CA LEU A 645 -32.04 -3.32 -12.27
C LEU A 645 -32.24 -1.79 -12.21
N PRO A 646 -33.40 -1.32 -11.70
CA PRO A 646 -33.64 0.10 -11.58
C PRO A 646 -32.76 0.72 -10.49
N ARG A 647 -32.40 1.98 -10.64
CA ARG A 647 -31.83 2.77 -9.54
C ARG A 647 -32.92 3.00 -8.49
N ARG A 648 -32.56 2.84 -7.22
CA ARG A 648 -33.45 3.11 -6.10
C ARG A 648 -33.01 4.39 -5.38
N ALA A 649 -33.93 5.29 -5.15
CA ALA A 649 -33.71 6.42 -4.29
C ALA A 649 -33.74 5.95 -2.83
N VAL A 650 -32.71 6.30 -2.08
CA VAL A 650 -32.62 6.05 -0.64
C VAL A 650 -32.29 7.35 0.07
N ALA A 651 -32.92 7.56 1.24
CA ALA A 651 -32.68 8.77 2.02
C ALA A 651 -31.40 8.60 2.86
N LEU A 652 -30.52 9.59 2.80
CA LEU A 652 -29.37 9.73 3.67
C LEU A 652 -29.64 10.89 4.64
N ARG A 653 -29.35 10.68 5.92
CA ARG A 653 -29.55 11.70 6.96
C ARG A 653 -28.28 11.79 7.82
N PRO A 654 -27.24 12.46 7.34
CA PRO A 654 -26.06 12.68 8.14
C PRO A 654 -26.35 13.53 9.36
N LEU A 655 -25.61 13.32 10.44
CA LEU A 655 -25.66 14.19 11.61
C LEU A 655 -25.18 15.60 11.21
N SER A 656 -25.86 16.62 11.73
CA SER A 656 -25.42 18.00 11.66
C SER A 656 -24.69 18.40 12.94
N GLY A 657 -23.73 19.32 12.80
CA GLY A 657 -22.92 19.80 13.93
C GLY A 657 -21.75 18.88 14.28
N THR A 658 -21.21 19.00 15.50
CA THR A 658 -20.03 18.26 15.93
C THR A 658 -20.39 17.21 16.96
N THR A 659 -19.91 15.97 16.74
CA THR A 659 -19.95 14.88 17.70
C THR A 659 -18.53 14.49 18.06
N GLN A 660 -18.18 14.43 19.35
CA GLN A 660 -16.86 14.05 19.83
C GLN A 660 -16.98 12.85 20.77
N GLN A 661 -16.09 11.86 20.63
CA GLN A 661 -16.06 10.67 21.45
C GLN A 661 -14.61 10.17 21.61
N THR A 662 -14.28 9.64 22.78
CA THR A 662 -13.05 8.88 23.01
C THR A 662 -13.29 7.41 22.68
N VAL A 663 -12.35 6.78 21.98
CA VAL A 663 -12.37 5.36 21.62
C VAL A 663 -11.03 4.74 21.97
N GLU A 664 -11.02 3.44 22.24
CA GLU A 664 -9.82 2.68 22.61
C GLU A 664 -9.55 1.56 21.60
N GLY A 665 -8.34 1.00 21.64
CA GLY A 665 -7.98 -0.13 20.78
C GLY A 665 -7.54 0.24 19.38
N TYR A 666 -7.29 1.52 19.10
CA TYR A 666 -6.76 2.03 17.84
C TYR A 666 -5.44 2.78 18.08
N PRO A 667 -4.65 3.03 17.02
CA PRO A 667 -3.45 3.85 17.14
C PRO A 667 -3.76 5.23 17.71
N ALA A 668 -2.95 5.68 18.66
CA ALA A 668 -3.09 6.99 19.30
C ALA A 668 -3.20 8.12 18.27
N GLY A 669 -4.12 9.05 18.48
CA GLY A 669 -4.32 10.16 17.56
C GLY A 669 -5.70 10.82 17.63
N ILE A 670 -5.92 11.75 16.73
CA ILE A 670 -7.16 12.47 16.56
C ILE A 670 -7.67 12.21 15.14
N TYR A 671 -8.85 11.64 15.04
CA TYR A 671 -9.47 11.27 13.77
C TYR A 671 -10.74 12.10 13.57
N ILE A 672 -10.80 12.84 12.47
CA ILE A 672 -11.87 13.80 12.22
C ILE A 672 -12.46 13.52 10.84
N LEU A 673 -13.78 13.37 10.77
CA LEU A 673 -14.53 13.31 9.51
C LEU A 673 -15.34 14.59 9.37
N LEU A 674 -15.08 15.36 8.34
CA LEU A 674 -15.90 16.50 7.92
C LEU A 674 -16.79 16.06 6.75
N ASP A 675 -18.04 16.50 6.77
CA ASP A 675 -19.03 16.10 5.76
C ASP A 675 -19.91 17.28 5.35
N ALA A 676 -20.02 17.52 4.06
CA ALA A 676 -20.85 18.58 3.52
C ALA A 676 -21.67 18.08 2.32
N GLU A 677 -22.92 18.56 2.21
CA GLU A 677 -23.67 18.45 0.97
C GLU A 677 -23.07 19.42 -0.05
N TYR A 678 -22.62 18.88 -1.18
CA TYR A 678 -21.92 19.65 -2.18
C TYR A 678 -22.12 19.04 -3.57
N ALA A 679 -22.66 19.80 -4.50
CA ALA A 679 -22.94 19.31 -5.83
C ALA A 679 -21.66 18.86 -6.56
N VAL A 680 -21.65 17.64 -7.07
CA VAL A 680 -20.51 17.08 -7.80
C VAL A 680 -20.61 17.49 -9.27
N THR A 681 -20.01 18.62 -9.61
CA THR A 681 -19.78 19.11 -10.98
C THR A 681 -18.30 19.04 -11.27
N SER A 682 -17.88 19.18 -12.55
CA SER A 682 -16.46 19.25 -12.91
C SER A 682 -15.74 20.38 -12.13
N ASP A 683 -16.32 21.57 -12.09
CA ASP A 683 -15.73 22.71 -11.42
C ASP A 683 -15.58 22.47 -9.91
N HIS A 684 -16.64 22.00 -9.24
CA HIS A 684 -16.61 21.71 -7.81
C HIS A 684 -15.65 20.57 -7.46
N TYR A 685 -15.64 19.52 -8.28
CA TYR A 685 -14.75 18.38 -8.08
C TYR A 685 -13.28 18.83 -8.06
N TYR A 686 -12.84 19.63 -9.02
CA TYR A 686 -11.46 20.10 -9.05
C TYR A 686 -11.19 21.23 -8.06
N THR A 687 -12.18 22.04 -7.72
CA THR A 687 -12.06 23.01 -6.62
C THR A 687 -11.70 22.31 -5.30
N SER A 688 -12.24 21.12 -5.06
CA SER A 688 -11.93 20.36 -3.85
C SER A 688 -10.42 20.04 -3.71
N PHE A 689 -9.74 19.67 -4.81
CA PHE A 689 -8.31 19.39 -4.78
C PHE A 689 -7.48 20.63 -4.40
N VAL A 690 -7.81 21.78 -4.97
CA VAL A 690 -7.14 23.05 -4.66
C VAL A 690 -7.44 23.50 -3.22
N ALA A 691 -8.68 23.31 -2.76
CA ALA A 691 -9.09 23.62 -1.40
C ALA A 691 -8.37 22.76 -0.35
N MET A 692 -8.06 21.49 -0.70
CA MET A 692 -7.30 20.60 0.18
C MET A 692 -5.88 21.10 0.45
N GLU A 693 -5.22 21.70 -0.54
CA GLU A 693 -3.90 22.30 -0.34
C GLU A 693 -3.98 23.51 0.61
N ALA A 694 -5.02 24.33 0.48
CA ALA A 694 -5.26 25.44 1.40
C ALA A 694 -5.49 24.95 2.84
N LEU A 695 -6.30 23.90 2.99
CA LEU A 695 -6.58 23.29 4.28
C LEU A 695 -5.34 22.66 4.91
N ARG A 696 -4.57 21.89 4.15
CA ARG A 696 -3.31 21.27 4.60
C ARG A 696 -2.34 22.33 5.14
N ARG A 697 -2.18 23.42 4.41
CA ARG A 697 -1.30 24.52 4.82
C ARG A 697 -1.80 25.22 6.09
N SER A 698 -3.10 25.43 6.21
CA SER A 698 -3.69 26.02 7.42
C SER A 698 -3.50 25.12 8.63
N LEU A 699 -3.78 23.82 8.48
CA LEU A 699 -3.58 22.82 9.54
C LEU A 699 -2.11 22.76 9.97
N ALA A 700 -1.17 22.65 9.02
CA ALA A 700 0.26 22.60 9.32
C ALA A 700 0.71 23.81 10.16
N ARG A 701 0.21 25.02 9.83
CA ARG A 701 0.55 26.26 10.54
C ARG A 701 -0.01 26.29 11.98
N HIS A 702 -1.25 25.90 12.17
CA HIS A 702 -1.90 25.94 13.47
C HIS A 702 -1.45 24.77 14.38
N LEU A 703 -1.11 23.63 13.81
CA LEU A 703 -0.67 22.45 14.54
C LEU A 703 0.83 22.42 14.83
N ALA A 704 1.62 23.29 14.19
CA ALA A 704 3.08 23.34 14.39
C ALA A 704 3.52 23.31 15.86
N PRO A 705 2.84 23.99 16.82
CA PRO A 705 3.27 23.98 18.24
C PRO A 705 2.95 22.70 18.99
N TYR A 706 2.23 21.75 18.39
CA TYR A 706 1.65 20.58 19.09
C TYR A 706 2.24 19.24 18.70
N GLY A 707 3.12 19.16 17.71
CA GLY A 707 3.85 17.93 17.36
C GLY A 707 2.98 16.80 16.83
N TYR A 708 2.08 17.10 15.90
CA TYR A 708 1.28 16.10 15.18
C TYR A 708 1.63 16.08 13.70
N SER A 709 1.72 14.90 13.13
CA SER A 709 1.66 14.70 11.68
C SER A 709 0.22 14.81 11.18
N ILE A 710 0.04 15.16 9.90
CA ILE A 710 -1.26 15.46 9.31
C ILE A 710 -1.44 14.60 8.06
N GLU A 711 -2.47 13.75 8.05
CA GLU A 711 -2.92 13.03 6.87
C GLU A 711 -4.31 13.54 6.48
N LEU A 712 -4.54 13.73 5.19
CA LEU A 712 -5.81 14.20 4.64
C LEU A 712 -6.26 13.25 3.53
N GLU A 713 -7.44 12.69 3.67
CA GLU A 713 -8.11 11.89 2.66
C GLU A 713 -9.44 12.52 2.25
N THR A 714 -9.80 12.37 0.97
CA THR A 714 -10.99 13.01 0.42
C THR A 714 -11.87 12.00 -0.29
N ASN A 715 -13.18 12.11 -0.09
CA ASN A 715 -14.16 11.29 -0.76
C ASN A 715 -15.28 12.16 -1.37
N ASN A 716 -15.54 11.94 -2.64
CA ASN A 716 -16.66 12.56 -3.35
C ASN A 716 -17.76 11.51 -3.58
N PHE A 717 -18.92 11.73 -3.03
CA PHE A 717 -20.08 10.87 -3.22
C PHE A 717 -21.09 11.50 -4.17
N THR A 718 -21.58 10.70 -5.09
CA THR A 718 -22.69 11.09 -5.98
C THR A 718 -23.99 10.39 -5.61
N GLN A 719 -23.91 9.40 -4.73
CA GLN A 719 -25.04 8.58 -4.25
C GLN A 719 -24.85 8.19 -2.79
N PRO A 720 -25.93 8.14 -2.01
CA PRO A 720 -27.31 8.46 -2.38
C PRO A 720 -27.58 9.95 -2.55
N GLN A 721 -26.72 10.80 -2.02
CA GLN A 721 -26.71 12.25 -2.19
C GLN A 721 -25.32 12.72 -2.63
N GLU A 722 -25.27 13.86 -3.29
CA GLU A 722 -24.02 14.50 -3.66
C GLU A 722 -23.39 15.14 -2.44
N ARG A 723 -22.25 14.58 -2.01
CA ARG A 723 -21.55 15.01 -0.80
C ARG A 723 -20.06 14.98 -1.01
N PHE A 724 -19.37 15.77 -0.21
CA PHE A 724 -17.94 15.79 -0.09
C PHE A 724 -17.54 15.53 1.35
N GLN A 725 -16.57 14.65 1.54
CA GLN A 725 -16.04 14.31 2.86
C GLN A 725 -14.52 14.47 2.88
N ILE A 726 -14.00 14.92 4.02
CA ILE A 726 -12.59 14.94 4.33
C ILE A 726 -12.37 14.20 5.63
N GLU A 727 -11.46 13.24 5.60
CA GLU A 727 -10.90 12.62 6.78
C GLU A 727 -9.57 13.28 7.11
N ILE A 728 -9.42 13.75 8.35
CA ILE A 728 -8.20 14.33 8.89
C ILE A 728 -7.70 13.40 9.98
N THR A 729 -6.53 12.83 9.79
CA THR A 729 -5.85 12.02 10.80
C THR A 729 -4.65 12.77 11.33
N LEU A 730 -4.62 12.96 12.65
CA LEU A 730 -3.50 13.55 13.36
C LEU A 730 -2.86 12.47 14.22
N ARG A 731 -1.59 12.17 13.97
CA ARG A 731 -0.83 11.22 14.78
C ARG A 731 0.24 11.96 15.57
N PRO A 732 0.45 11.64 16.87
CA PRO A 732 1.53 12.25 17.63
C PRO A 732 2.87 11.81 17.02
N ILE A 733 3.76 12.79 16.80
CA ILE A 733 5.13 12.55 16.38
C ILE A 733 5.91 11.98 17.57
N PRO A 734 6.79 10.97 17.41
CA PRO A 734 7.63 10.46 18.48
C PRO A 734 8.35 11.58 19.25
N SER A 735 8.43 11.47 20.57
CA SER A 735 8.97 12.54 21.44
C SER A 735 10.39 12.96 21.06
N ASP A 736 11.21 12.01 20.67
CA ASP A 736 12.61 12.20 20.31
C ASP A 736 12.80 12.92 18.96
N ASN A 737 11.74 12.95 18.14
CA ASN A 737 11.71 13.59 16.84
C ASN A 737 11.05 15.00 16.86
N LEU A 738 10.67 15.49 18.06
CA LEU A 738 9.99 16.77 18.19
C LEU A 738 10.96 17.95 18.04
N PRO A 739 10.59 18.98 17.27
CA PRO A 739 11.30 20.25 17.26
C PRO A 739 11.29 20.94 18.64
N GLU A 740 12.32 21.75 18.92
CA GLU A 740 12.47 22.45 20.22
C GLU A 740 11.32 23.43 20.52
N ASP A 741 10.68 23.98 19.49
CA ASP A 741 9.57 24.93 19.65
C ASP A 741 8.20 24.27 19.79
N VAL A 742 8.14 22.93 19.80
CA VAL A 742 6.91 22.20 20.11
C VAL A 742 6.68 22.22 21.62
N ARG A 743 5.50 22.68 22.03
CA ARG A 743 5.19 22.94 23.43
C ARG A 743 4.64 21.72 24.17
N THR A 744 3.77 20.98 23.50
CA THR A 744 3.06 19.85 24.10
C THR A 744 2.29 19.07 23.06
N GLN A 745 2.13 17.77 23.25
CA GLN A 745 1.24 16.90 22.48
C GLN A 745 -0.09 16.69 23.21
N ASP A 746 -0.77 17.79 23.48
CA ASP A 746 -2.08 17.80 24.15
C ASP A 746 -3.20 17.66 23.10
N PRO A 747 -3.99 16.57 23.10
CA PRO A 747 -5.03 16.33 22.10
C PRO A 747 -6.13 17.41 22.07
N GLU A 748 -6.51 17.95 23.24
CA GLU A 748 -7.57 18.96 23.33
C GLU A 748 -7.10 20.29 22.72
N ARG A 749 -5.86 20.66 22.96
CA ARG A 749 -5.26 21.84 22.35
C ARG A 749 -5.02 21.67 20.85
N ALA A 750 -4.59 20.47 20.43
CA ALA A 750 -4.45 20.16 19.02
C ALA A 750 -5.81 20.23 18.31
N LEU A 751 -6.87 19.69 18.92
CA LEU A 751 -8.23 19.80 18.38
C LEU A 751 -8.70 21.26 18.30
N SER A 752 -8.41 22.07 19.30
CA SER A 752 -8.69 23.51 19.26
C SER A 752 -7.94 24.20 18.14
N ALA A 753 -6.69 23.83 17.88
CA ALA A 753 -5.90 24.33 16.75
C ALA A 753 -6.49 23.89 15.39
N VAL A 754 -7.03 22.67 15.28
CA VAL A 754 -7.78 22.25 14.08
C VAL A 754 -8.99 23.15 13.83
N HIS A 755 -9.78 23.43 14.87
CA HIS A 755 -10.92 24.34 14.75
C HIS A 755 -10.50 25.75 14.29
N ALA A 756 -9.41 26.27 14.84
CA ALA A 756 -8.85 27.55 14.41
C ALA A 756 -8.35 27.49 12.95
N ALA A 757 -7.70 26.40 12.54
CA ALA A 757 -7.25 26.18 11.17
C ALA A 757 -8.40 26.16 10.17
N LEU A 758 -9.48 25.45 10.49
CA LEU A 758 -10.68 25.39 9.65
C LEU A 758 -11.35 26.77 9.50
N ALA A 759 -11.45 27.54 10.59
CA ALA A 759 -12.01 28.88 10.56
C ALA A 759 -11.11 29.87 9.76
N SER A 760 -9.80 29.81 9.97
CA SER A 760 -8.81 30.60 9.26
C SER A 760 -8.81 30.31 7.76
N CYS A 761 -8.88 29.05 7.38
CA CYS A 761 -8.88 28.60 6.00
C CYS A 761 -10.06 29.15 5.19
N ALA A 762 -11.26 29.27 5.80
CA ALA A 762 -12.44 29.84 5.18
C ALA A 762 -12.42 31.39 5.11
N SER A 763 -11.56 32.07 5.87
CA SER A 763 -11.57 33.53 6.01
C SER A 763 -10.33 34.20 5.41
N GLU A 764 -9.16 33.59 5.44
CA GLU A 764 -7.92 34.17 4.96
C GLU A 764 -7.87 34.31 3.44
N PRO A 765 -7.23 35.37 2.91
CA PRO A 765 -7.04 35.54 1.48
C PRO A 765 -5.99 34.54 0.96
N LEU A 766 -6.26 33.91 -0.17
CA LEU A 766 -5.31 33.06 -0.88
C LEU A 766 -4.35 33.91 -1.72
N SER A 767 -3.05 33.61 -1.65
CA SER A 767 -2.10 34.26 -2.55
C SER A 767 -2.26 33.76 -4.00
N GLY A 768 -2.10 34.64 -4.97
CA GLY A 768 -2.18 34.26 -6.40
C GLY A 768 -1.11 33.25 -6.80
N ALA A 769 0.08 33.27 -6.16
CA ALA A 769 1.14 32.31 -6.40
C ALA A 769 0.76 30.90 -5.90
N ASP A 770 0.17 30.78 -4.71
CA ASP A 770 -0.29 29.52 -4.16
C ASP A 770 -1.40 28.92 -5.02
N LEU A 771 -2.41 29.74 -5.36
CA LEU A 771 -3.51 29.29 -6.21
C LEU A 771 -3.01 28.79 -7.57
N SER A 772 -2.07 29.49 -8.19
CA SER A 772 -1.48 29.09 -9.47
C SER A 772 -0.67 27.80 -9.34
N GLY A 773 0.13 27.66 -8.28
CA GLY A 773 0.93 26.46 -8.00
C GLY A 773 0.03 25.22 -7.77
N TRP A 774 -1.01 25.37 -6.97
CA TRP A 774 -1.96 24.27 -6.68
C TRP A 774 -2.75 23.84 -7.91
N LYS A 775 -3.20 24.76 -8.74
CA LYS A 775 -3.83 24.49 -10.04
C LYS A 775 -2.89 23.71 -10.96
N ALA A 776 -1.62 24.12 -11.05
CA ALA A 776 -0.61 23.44 -11.87
C ALA A 776 -0.34 22.00 -11.38
N ARG A 777 -0.27 21.79 -10.04
CA ARG A 777 -0.14 20.47 -9.42
C ARG A 777 -1.35 19.60 -9.76
N THR A 778 -2.56 20.09 -9.50
CA THR A 778 -3.82 19.38 -9.79
C THR A 778 -3.92 18.99 -11.25
N LEU A 779 -3.63 19.91 -12.18
CA LEU A 779 -3.65 19.65 -13.62
C LEU A 779 -2.67 18.54 -14.01
N SER A 780 -1.46 18.56 -13.45
CA SER A 780 -0.44 17.53 -13.73
C SER A 780 -0.84 16.16 -13.18
N GLN A 781 -1.42 16.09 -11.99
CA GLN A 781 -1.88 14.85 -11.37
C GLN A 781 -3.02 14.23 -12.16
N VAL A 782 -4.06 15.00 -12.47
CA VAL A 782 -5.23 14.53 -13.23
C VAL A 782 -4.82 14.06 -14.62
N LYS A 783 -3.95 14.81 -15.32
CA LYS A 783 -3.45 14.39 -16.63
C LYS A 783 -2.73 13.06 -16.58
N ARG A 784 -1.84 12.87 -15.60
CA ARG A 784 -1.10 11.62 -15.42
C ARG A 784 -2.02 10.45 -15.14
N GLU A 785 -3.04 10.66 -14.29
CA GLU A 785 -4.05 9.65 -14.00
C GLU A 785 -4.81 9.22 -15.26
N LEU A 786 -5.31 10.18 -16.03
CA LEU A 786 -6.04 9.93 -17.27
C LEU A 786 -5.18 9.26 -18.37
N ASP A 787 -3.88 9.50 -18.37
CA ASP A 787 -2.95 8.91 -19.33
C ASP A 787 -2.54 7.47 -18.94
N SER A 788 -2.69 7.08 -17.68
CA SER A 788 -2.37 5.72 -17.21
C SER A 788 -3.47 4.72 -17.53
N PRO A 789 -3.15 3.43 -17.80
CA PRO A 789 -4.17 2.40 -18.04
C PRO A 789 -5.13 2.19 -16.87
N SER A 790 -4.61 2.17 -15.64
CA SER A 790 -5.43 2.03 -14.42
C SER A 790 -6.32 3.25 -14.19
N GLY A 791 -5.80 4.46 -14.34
CA GLY A 791 -6.55 5.69 -14.21
C GLY A 791 -7.63 5.83 -15.28
N PHE A 792 -7.38 5.40 -16.51
CA PHE A 792 -8.40 5.30 -17.57
C PHE A 792 -9.58 4.44 -17.13
N VAL A 793 -9.31 3.27 -16.55
CA VAL A 793 -10.36 2.37 -16.07
C VAL A 793 -11.12 2.99 -14.90
N THR A 794 -10.42 3.53 -13.91
CA THR A 794 -11.02 4.16 -12.71
C THR A 794 -11.89 5.37 -13.10
N THR A 795 -11.41 6.23 -14.00
CA THR A 795 -12.14 7.39 -14.52
C THR A 795 -13.47 6.98 -15.15
N LEU A 796 -13.44 5.96 -16.00
CA LEU A 796 -14.66 5.49 -16.67
C LEU A 796 -15.59 4.75 -15.70
N LEU A 797 -15.06 3.96 -14.76
CA LEU A 797 -15.88 3.36 -13.70
C LEU A 797 -16.62 4.45 -12.92
N THR A 798 -15.91 5.48 -12.44
CA THR A 798 -16.51 6.62 -11.73
C THR A 798 -17.59 7.29 -12.56
N ARG A 799 -17.32 7.57 -13.83
CA ARG A 799 -18.30 8.17 -14.74
C ARG A 799 -19.58 7.35 -14.86
N TYR A 800 -19.46 6.04 -15.12
CA TYR A 800 -20.62 5.19 -15.33
C TYR A 800 -21.33 4.81 -14.04
N THR A 801 -20.65 4.79 -12.90
CA THR A 801 -21.26 4.65 -11.57
C THR A 801 -22.04 5.90 -11.18
N SER A 802 -21.44 7.07 -11.30
CA SER A 802 -22.04 8.36 -10.92
C SER A 802 -23.05 8.88 -11.95
N ASN A 803 -22.92 8.48 -13.21
CA ASN A 803 -23.58 9.05 -14.37
C ASN A 803 -23.27 10.55 -14.56
N LYS A 804 -22.05 10.94 -14.18
CA LYS A 804 -21.55 12.33 -14.28
C LYS A 804 -20.27 12.39 -15.13
N ASP A 805 -20.20 13.43 -15.95
CA ASP A 805 -19.00 13.75 -16.70
C ASP A 805 -18.22 14.87 -15.97
N ILE A 806 -17.27 14.47 -15.14
CA ILE A 806 -16.38 15.40 -14.44
C ILE A 806 -15.02 15.53 -15.12
N TYR A 807 -14.74 14.73 -16.15
CA TYR A 807 -13.41 14.60 -16.75
C TYR A 807 -13.24 15.29 -18.10
N SER A 808 -14.29 15.39 -18.94
CA SER A 808 -14.13 15.89 -20.33
C SER A 808 -13.61 17.34 -20.39
N ARG A 809 -13.87 18.15 -19.36
CA ARG A 809 -13.48 19.56 -19.27
C ARG A 809 -12.51 19.84 -18.11
N TYR A 810 -11.77 18.84 -17.64
CA TYR A 810 -10.91 18.97 -16.47
C TYR A 810 -9.92 20.15 -16.56
N SER A 811 -9.27 20.31 -17.69
CA SER A 811 -8.27 21.38 -17.87
C SER A 811 -8.87 22.78 -17.81
N GLU A 812 -10.05 22.97 -18.40
CA GLU A 812 -10.79 24.22 -18.36
C GLU A 812 -11.29 24.50 -16.96
N SER A 813 -11.92 23.53 -16.32
CA SER A 813 -12.42 23.62 -14.95
C SER A 813 -11.30 23.96 -13.96
N ILE A 814 -10.16 23.27 -14.01
CA ILE A 814 -9.00 23.58 -13.13
C ILE A 814 -8.46 24.97 -13.41
N SER A 815 -8.36 25.36 -14.67
CA SER A 815 -7.85 26.68 -15.04
C SER A 815 -8.76 27.82 -14.57
N ALA A 816 -10.07 27.60 -14.54
CA ALA A 816 -11.06 28.58 -14.12
C ALA A 816 -11.17 28.79 -12.60
N ILE A 817 -10.63 27.86 -11.77
CA ILE A 817 -10.73 27.97 -10.29
C ILE A 817 -10.18 29.31 -9.82
N ASP A 818 -10.95 29.99 -9.00
CA ASP A 818 -10.57 31.25 -8.34
C ASP A 818 -10.61 31.13 -6.80
N ALA A 819 -10.14 32.16 -6.12
CA ALA A 819 -10.08 32.19 -4.66
C ALA A 819 -11.48 32.18 -3.99
N ALA A 820 -12.50 32.71 -4.67
CA ALA A 820 -13.86 32.73 -4.14
C ALA A 820 -14.46 31.31 -4.13
N GLN A 821 -14.29 30.56 -5.20
CA GLN A 821 -14.74 29.17 -5.29
C GLN A 821 -14.09 28.29 -4.22
N VAL A 822 -12.77 28.44 -3.98
CA VAL A 822 -12.04 27.72 -2.93
C VAL A 822 -12.60 28.07 -1.55
N LYS A 823 -12.84 29.36 -1.30
CA LYS A 823 -13.42 29.85 -0.04
C LYS A 823 -14.84 29.32 0.18
N ASP A 824 -15.69 29.35 -0.85
CA ASP A 824 -17.07 28.85 -0.76
C ASP A 824 -17.11 27.36 -0.45
N PHE A 825 -16.22 26.58 -1.09
CA PHE A 825 -16.05 25.16 -0.79
C PHE A 825 -15.64 24.91 0.67
N LEU A 826 -14.61 25.61 1.15
CA LEU A 826 -14.13 25.48 2.53
C LEU A 826 -15.19 25.92 3.55
N THR A 827 -15.96 26.95 3.24
CA THR A 827 -17.06 27.42 4.08
C THR A 827 -18.18 26.36 4.17
N ALA A 828 -18.55 25.76 3.05
CA ALA A 828 -19.53 24.68 3.04
C ALA A 828 -19.07 23.49 3.88
N LEU A 829 -17.80 23.10 3.73
CA LEU A 829 -17.20 21.98 4.47
C LEU A 829 -17.16 22.25 5.98
N THR A 830 -16.75 23.44 6.40
CA THR A 830 -16.61 23.77 7.83
C THR A 830 -17.95 23.97 8.53
N SER A 831 -19.01 24.28 7.80
CA SER A 831 -20.37 24.41 8.32
C SER A 831 -21.17 23.09 8.31
N GLY A 832 -20.63 22.04 7.73
CA GLY A 832 -21.25 20.72 7.65
C GLY A 832 -21.17 19.88 8.92
N GLY A 833 -21.47 18.59 8.79
CA GLY A 833 -21.34 17.62 9.88
C GLY A 833 -19.87 17.34 10.25
N ARG A 834 -19.59 17.09 11.53
CA ARG A 834 -18.25 16.78 12.01
C ARG A 834 -18.27 15.68 13.04
N ILE A 835 -17.49 14.62 12.80
CA ILE A 835 -17.23 13.56 13.77
C ILE A 835 -15.77 13.65 14.21
N VAL A 836 -15.54 13.59 15.52
CA VAL A 836 -14.20 13.61 16.12
C VAL A 836 -14.05 12.38 17.02
N LEU A 837 -13.07 11.54 16.74
CA LEU A 837 -12.70 10.42 17.59
C LEU A 837 -11.30 10.68 18.14
N LEU A 838 -11.19 10.62 19.46
CA LEU A 838 -9.93 10.76 20.18
C LEU A 838 -9.47 9.37 20.62
N VAL A 839 -8.24 9.02 20.31
CA VAL A 839 -7.58 7.79 20.77
C VAL A 839 -6.39 8.19 21.62
N PRO A 840 -6.45 7.86 22.96
CA PRO A 840 -5.38 8.26 23.89
C PRO A 840 -4.06 7.54 23.66
#